data_d8191c512a42e1f2e9a9b894267cc35f
#
_entry.id   d8191c512a42e1f2e9a9b894267cc35f
#
_cell.length_a   1.000
_cell.length_b   1.000
_cell.length_c   1.000
_cell.angle_alpha   90.00
_cell.angle_beta   90.00
_cell.angle_gamma   90.00
#
_symmetry.space_group_name_H-M   'P 1'
#
loop_
_entity.id
_entity.type
_entity.pdbx_description
1 polymer ?
#
loop_
_entity_poly.entity_id
_entity_poly.type
_entity_poly.pdbx_seq_one_letter_code
_entity_poly.pdbx_strand_id
1 'polypeptide(L)'
;MIKKLLQFSLGNKFAIFLMVVLVIFGGFYSSAKLKLELLSDVENPVISVQTTMPSATPQSTQDEISSKIDKQVHSLAYVKSVKTESIQNASIVNVEYNNGTDMDKAEEQLKKEIDKIKFKDGIDDPELTRNSMDAFPIVAYSFTSDQQDLKDVTKDLNQQLIPRLQTIDGMQNAQLNGQTNREVTLKFNQNALDNKGLTADDVENYIKTATRETPLGLFQFNKTDKSIVVDGEFNSVKALKKLKIPLSIVGQGNQSDDSESDGLMPSDNSDSSRPSDAKSKLSSKNGQMPSVRLRDLAKITIGNERSSISKTNGKDAVNLQIVKSQDANTVQVTKEVQNKVDEFVKNEKGMKATKTMDTAKPIEDSLYTMIEKAALGTIVAIIIILLFLRNIRTTAISVISIPLSILIALVALKLSNVSLNILTLGALTVAIGRVIDDSIVVVENIYRCLSDPHEELKDENLIISATKEVFKPIMSSTLVTIVVFLPLIFVSGSVGEMFRPFALAIAFSLLASLLVSITLVPALGATLFKKGIKAKRQKEGIGVVSDGYRRILQWSLRHKWIVIVISVVVLLGSTGLGSVTLGTSYISSGENKFLALTYTPKPGETQKSIIKHAEEVQKYLDNKSKVETVQYSIGGPTPQDPTGSTNSMAIMVKYKSDTPNFDEEPDKVLKHIETFKQPGNWKNQDLGIGAGNNSVEVTVKGPSMDAIKGTVKRIEKEMNGIDGIANVKSDLSQTYDQYEIKVDQNKAADNGISAGQLAMNLNENLPEKTITSVNEKGKKIDVKVKQNKQIDWSSNKLNRIELKKPTGGIIKLSEIASLHQTSTPSQLTQEDGDYATTISGKVTDKDVGGKSQQVMSKVNQIDKPNNIKVNVGGATDDIKKAITVSYTHLTLPTKRIV
;
A
#
# COMPACT_ATOMS: atom_id res chain seq x y z
N MET A 1 -15.25 -18.75 45.82
CA MET A 1 -15.38 -17.55 44.98
C MET A 1 -16.78 -17.46 44.35
N ILE A 2 -17.28 -18.44 43.62
CA ILE A 2 -18.57 -18.44 42.93
C ILE A 2 -19.77 -18.26 43.86
N LYS A 3 -19.82 -19.00 45.01
CA LYS A 3 -20.89 -18.85 46.00
C LYS A 3 -21.02 -17.39 46.47
N LYS A 4 -19.91 -16.70 46.73
CA LYS A 4 -19.90 -15.28 47.12
C LYS A 4 -20.41 -14.37 46.00
N LEU A 5 -20.06 -14.66 44.75
CA LEU A 5 -20.51 -13.89 43.57
C LEU A 5 -22.03 -14.03 43.37
N LEU A 6 -22.55 -15.27 43.44
CA LEU A 6 -23.97 -15.57 43.34
C LEU A 6 -24.77 -14.94 44.49
N GLN A 7 -24.27 -15.04 45.74
CA GLN A 7 -24.89 -14.37 46.90
C GLN A 7 -24.93 -12.85 46.71
N PHE A 8 -23.85 -12.24 46.22
CA PHE A 8 -23.81 -10.82 45.90
C PHE A 8 -24.82 -10.46 44.83
N SER A 9 -24.89 -11.24 43.73
CA SER A 9 -25.80 -11.02 42.63
C SER A 9 -27.28 -11.12 43.03
N LEU A 10 -27.63 -12.10 43.86
CA LEU A 10 -29.00 -12.29 44.29
C LEU A 10 -29.40 -11.31 45.39
N GLY A 11 -28.46 -10.98 46.33
CA GLY A 11 -28.71 -10.04 47.42
C GLY A 11 -28.78 -8.58 46.99
N ASN A 12 -28.06 -8.20 45.91
CA ASN A 12 -27.95 -6.81 45.49
C ASN A 12 -28.53 -6.60 44.05
N LYS A 13 -29.82 -6.92 43.88
CA LYS A 13 -30.50 -6.85 42.57
C LYS A 13 -30.42 -5.45 41.92
N PHE A 14 -30.47 -4.39 42.77
CA PHE A 14 -30.31 -3.00 42.28
C PHE A 14 -28.91 -2.72 41.73
N ALA A 15 -27.84 -3.24 42.37
CA ALA A 15 -26.48 -3.09 41.89
C ALA A 15 -26.28 -3.82 40.53
N ILE A 16 -26.88 -5.00 40.38
CA ILE A 16 -26.86 -5.72 39.09
C ILE A 16 -27.60 -4.92 38.00
N PHE A 17 -28.77 -4.35 38.32
CA PHE A 17 -29.50 -3.50 37.37
C PHE A 17 -28.67 -2.28 36.96
N LEU A 18 -28.04 -1.60 37.92
CA LEU A 18 -27.18 -0.46 37.65
C LEU A 18 -25.98 -0.85 36.78
N MET A 19 -25.37 -2.01 37.07
CA MET A 19 -24.26 -2.55 36.24
C MET A 19 -24.72 -2.85 34.79
N VAL A 20 -25.91 -3.41 34.61
CA VAL A 20 -26.49 -3.65 33.29
C VAL A 20 -26.68 -2.33 32.53
N VAL A 21 -27.24 -1.30 33.20
CA VAL A 21 -27.39 0.03 32.57
C VAL A 21 -26.05 0.61 32.20
N LEU A 22 -25.03 0.52 33.04
CA LEU A 22 -23.67 0.99 32.78
C LEU A 22 -23.04 0.24 31.57
N VAL A 23 -23.23 -1.08 31.50
CA VAL A 23 -22.76 -1.90 30.37
C VAL A 23 -23.47 -1.50 29.08
N ILE A 24 -24.76 -1.23 29.12
CA ILE A 24 -25.51 -0.78 27.93
C ILE A 24 -24.95 0.56 27.44
N PHE A 25 -24.82 1.55 28.33
CA PHE A 25 -24.24 2.85 27.96
C PHE A 25 -22.79 2.72 27.48
N GLY A 26 -21.94 2.00 28.23
CA GLY A 26 -20.55 1.76 27.88
C GLY A 26 -20.38 1.01 26.56
N GLY A 27 -21.25 0.01 26.31
CA GLY A 27 -21.25 -0.77 25.07
C GLY A 27 -21.65 0.06 23.85
N PHE A 28 -22.72 0.87 23.95
CA PHE A 28 -23.11 1.77 22.87
C PHE A 28 -22.06 2.85 22.62
N TYR A 29 -21.50 3.44 23.69
CA TYR A 29 -20.40 4.41 23.55
C TYR A 29 -19.18 3.78 22.86
N SER A 30 -18.78 2.57 23.28
CA SER A 30 -17.67 1.85 22.65
C SER A 30 -17.95 1.51 21.20
N SER A 31 -19.17 1.03 20.87
CA SER A 31 -19.59 0.75 19.50
C SER A 31 -19.47 2.00 18.59
N ALA A 32 -19.87 3.18 19.09
CA ALA A 32 -19.81 4.43 18.34
C ALA A 32 -18.37 4.97 18.17
N LYS A 33 -17.44 4.57 19.05
CA LYS A 33 -16.04 5.03 19.05
C LYS A 33 -15.02 3.98 18.60
N LEU A 34 -15.45 2.77 18.28
CA LEU A 34 -14.59 1.77 17.66
C LEU A 34 -14.29 2.16 16.21
N LYS A 35 -13.04 1.99 15.78
CA LYS A 35 -12.64 2.15 14.39
C LYS A 35 -13.33 1.11 13.53
N LEU A 36 -13.89 1.54 12.40
CA LEU A 36 -14.48 0.65 11.39
C LEU A 36 -13.49 0.55 10.23
N GLU A 37 -12.98 -0.64 10.02
CA GLU A 37 -11.96 -0.94 9.01
C GLU A 37 -12.35 -2.20 8.24
N LEU A 38 -11.77 -2.40 7.08
CA LEU A 38 -12.01 -3.63 6.31
C LEU A 38 -11.28 -4.82 6.96
N LEU A 39 -10.01 -4.64 7.28
CA LEU A 39 -9.19 -5.55 8.09
C LEU A 39 -8.53 -4.75 9.23
N SER A 40 -8.02 -5.43 10.24
CA SER A 40 -7.17 -4.80 11.25
C SER A 40 -5.91 -4.24 10.61
N ASP A 41 -5.43 -3.12 11.13
CA ASP A 41 -4.14 -2.56 10.75
C ASP A 41 -3.07 -3.64 10.92
N VAL A 42 -2.52 -4.07 9.80
CA VAL A 42 -1.32 -4.89 9.79
C VAL A 42 -0.17 -3.91 9.71
N GLU A 43 0.49 -3.68 10.82
CA GLU A 43 1.73 -2.91 10.82
C GLU A 43 2.76 -3.70 10.01
N ASN A 44 2.99 -3.26 8.79
CA ASN A 44 4.13 -3.72 8.03
C ASN A 44 5.33 -2.88 8.49
N PRO A 45 6.29 -3.46 9.24
CA PRO A 45 7.40 -2.68 9.79
C PRO A 45 8.44 -2.33 8.72
N VAL A 46 7.98 -1.73 7.61
CA VAL A 46 8.80 -1.32 6.47
C VAL A 46 8.68 0.18 6.24
N ILE A 47 9.82 0.85 6.17
CA ILE A 47 9.93 2.23 5.71
C ILE A 47 10.60 2.23 4.35
N SER A 48 9.94 2.84 3.37
CA SER A 48 10.48 3.04 2.02
C SER A 48 11.12 4.42 1.91
N VAL A 49 12.34 4.46 1.43
CA VAL A 49 13.07 5.68 1.08
C VAL A 49 13.10 5.81 -0.42
N GLN A 50 12.51 6.86 -0.95
CA GLN A 50 12.41 7.11 -2.38
C GLN A 50 13.22 8.33 -2.75
N THR A 51 14.01 8.22 -3.83
CA THR A 51 14.88 9.30 -4.30
C THR A 51 14.90 9.30 -5.82
N THR A 52 14.72 10.45 -6.45
CA THR A 52 14.75 10.55 -7.90
C THR A 52 16.08 11.15 -8.38
N MET A 53 16.55 10.66 -9.52
CA MET A 53 17.74 11.13 -10.23
C MET A 53 17.41 11.17 -11.72
N PRO A 54 16.96 12.32 -12.25
CA PRO A 54 16.56 12.44 -13.65
C PRO A 54 17.66 12.03 -14.63
N SER A 55 17.30 11.30 -15.67
CA SER A 55 18.19 10.77 -16.71
C SER A 55 19.18 9.68 -16.25
N ALA A 56 19.00 9.13 -15.06
CA ALA A 56 19.84 8.05 -14.55
C ALA A 56 19.43 6.67 -15.09
N THR A 57 20.44 5.84 -15.37
CA THR A 57 20.23 4.41 -15.62
C THR A 57 20.05 3.66 -14.30
N PRO A 58 19.47 2.44 -14.29
CA PRO A 58 19.39 1.63 -13.08
C PRO A 58 20.75 1.41 -12.40
N GLN A 59 21.83 1.27 -13.19
CA GLN A 59 23.19 1.13 -12.66
C GLN A 59 23.68 2.41 -11.98
N SER A 60 23.48 3.58 -12.61
CA SER A 60 23.86 4.87 -12.00
C SER A 60 23.05 5.15 -10.75
N THR A 61 21.76 4.81 -10.73
CA THR A 61 20.89 4.93 -9.56
C THR A 61 21.38 4.02 -8.43
N GLN A 62 21.79 2.79 -8.76
CA GLN A 62 22.32 1.83 -7.78
C GLN A 62 23.61 2.37 -7.14
N ASP A 63 24.56 2.89 -7.94
CA ASP A 63 25.88 3.31 -7.48
C ASP A 63 25.83 4.64 -6.71
N GLU A 64 25.00 5.59 -7.16
CA GLU A 64 24.98 6.94 -6.61
C GLU A 64 23.97 7.15 -5.48
N ILE A 65 22.92 6.31 -5.40
CA ILE A 65 21.85 6.45 -4.40
C ILE A 65 21.69 5.19 -3.57
N SER A 66 21.24 4.08 -4.18
CA SER A 66 20.78 2.89 -3.47
C SER A 66 21.87 2.29 -2.59
N SER A 67 23.09 2.13 -3.11
CA SER A 67 24.22 1.57 -2.36
C SER A 67 24.69 2.48 -1.23
N LYS A 68 24.54 3.81 -1.36
CA LYS A 68 24.92 4.75 -0.30
C LYS A 68 23.92 4.71 0.85
N ILE A 69 22.61 4.63 0.52
CA ILE A 69 21.54 4.50 1.52
C ILE A 69 21.69 3.15 2.23
N ASP A 70 21.81 2.04 1.50
CA ASP A 70 21.94 0.69 2.08
C ASP A 70 23.11 0.62 3.09
N LYS A 71 24.28 1.08 2.71
CA LYS A 71 25.46 1.10 3.61
C LYS A 71 25.24 1.91 4.89
N GLN A 72 24.49 3.01 4.80
CA GLN A 72 24.25 3.88 5.94
C GLN A 72 23.21 3.30 6.90
N VAL A 73 22.16 2.62 6.35
CA VAL A 73 21.03 2.18 7.16
C VAL A 73 21.12 0.74 7.64
N HIS A 74 21.95 -0.08 7.00
CA HIS A 74 22.07 -1.51 7.29
C HIS A 74 22.48 -1.82 8.75
N SER A 75 23.21 -0.92 9.39
CA SER A 75 23.68 -1.07 10.78
C SER A 75 22.75 -0.49 11.83
N LEU A 76 21.61 0.07 11.45
CA LEU A 76 20.63 0.63 12.39
C LEU A 76 20.03 -0.45 13.29
N ALA A 77 19.72 -0.05 14.53
CA ALA A 77 19.10 -0.95 15.51
C ALA A 77 17.72 -1.40 15.01
N TYR A 78 17.42 -2.66 15.25
CA TYR A 78 16.14 -3.31 14.90
C TYR A 78 15.89 -3.47 13.39
N VAL A 79 16.79 -3.07 12.50
CA VAL A 79 16.70 -3.40 11.06
C VAL A 79 16.84 -4.90 10.88
N LYS A 80 15.93 -5.49 10.17
CA LYS A 80 15.86 -6.91 9.83
C LYS A 80 16.48 -7.19 8.47
N SER A 81 16.14 -6.38 7.48
CA SER A 81 16.68 -6.47 6.12
C SER A 81 16.55 -5.13 5.39
N VAL A 82 17.42 -4.92 4.40
CA VAL A 82 17.40 -3.76 3.52
C VAL A 82 17.30 -4.25 2.09
N LYS A 83 16.21 -3.90 1.39
CA LYS A 83 16.01 -4.22 -0.02
C LYS A 83 16.04 -2.94 -0.85
N THR A 84 16.94 -2.89 -1.82
CA THR A 84 17.06 -1.76 -2.76
C THR A 84 16.53 -2.14 -4.13
N GLU A 85 15.79 -1.24 -4.76
CA GLU A 85 15.29 -1.37 -6.12
C GLU A 85 15.70 -0.12 -6.90
N SER A 86 16.69 -0.28 -7.77
CA SER A 86 17.20 0.77 -8.63
C SER A 86 16.57 0.65 -10.01
N ILE A 87 15.75 1.63 -10.36
CA ILE A 87 15.07 1.73 -11.65
C ILE A 87 15.58 2.93 -12.44
N GLN A 88 15.14 3.10 -13.66
CA GLN A 88 15.47 4.31 -14.43
C GLN A 88 14.90 5.54 -13.71
N ASN A 89 15.76 6.53 -13.49
CA ASN A 89 15.45 7.82 -12.84
C ASN A 89 15.10 7.75 -11.35
N ALA A 90 15.04 6.58 -10.69
CA ALA A 90 14.64 6.52 -9.29
C ALA A 90 15.24 5.32 -8.52
N SER A 91 15.42 5.53 -7.22
CA SER A 91 15.78 4.52 -6.22
C SER A 91 14.65 4.36 -5.22
N ILE A 92 14.33 3.11 -4.88
CA ILE A 92 13.42 2.75 -3.80
C ILE A 92 14.19 1.83 -2.87
N VAL A 93 14.39 2.26 -1.62
CA VAL A 93 15.06 1.46 -0.59
C VAL A 93 14.05 1.12 0.50
N ASN A 94 13.73 -0.15 0.63
CA ASN A 94 12.81 -0.66 1.63
C ASN A 94 13.61 -1.19 2.83
N VAL A 95 13.46 -0.53 3.97
CA VAL A 95 14.10 -0.91 5.24
C VAL A 95 13.06 -1.65 6.09
N GLU A 96 13.22 -2.95 6.23
CA GLU A 96 12.36 -3.81 7.05
C GLU A 96 12.91 -3.89 8.47
N TYR A 97 12.06 -3.61 9.45
CA TYR A 97 12.38 -3.70 10.88
C TYR A 97 11.81 -4.97 11.51
N ASN A 98 12.30 -5.32 12.69
CA ASN A 98 11.75 -6.43 13.46
C ASN A 98 10.33 -6.09 13.94
N ASN A 99 9.45 -7.10 14.01
CA ASN A 99 8.09 -6.93 14.50
C ASN A 99 8.08 -6.37 15.94
N GLY A 100 7.20 -5.40 16.20
CA GLY A 100 7.10 -4.72 17.50
C GLY A 100 8.11 -3.58 17.70
N THR A 101 8.84 -3.17 16.67
CA THR A 101 9.66 -1.97 16.69
C THR A 101 8.77 -0.73 16.74
N ASP A 102 9.13 0.25 17.57
CA ASP A 102 8.50 1.57 17.59
C ASP A 102 8.83 2.30 16.27
N MET A 103 7.88 2.29 15.33
CA MET A 103 8.09 2.80 13.98
C MET A 103 8.28 4.33 13.93
N ASP A 104 7.78 5.08 14.92
CA ASP A 104 7.99 6.54 15.00
C ASP A 104 9.46 6.85 15.27
N LYS A 105 10.05 6.15 16.25
CA LYS A 105 11.48 6.28 16.55
C LYS A 105 12.38 5.72 15.43
N ALA A 106 11.94 4.63 14.79
CA ALA A 106 12.66 4.04 13.68
C ALA A 106 12.75 5.01 12.49
N GLU A 107 11.63 5.68 12.14
CA GLU A 107 11.59 6.68 11.07
C GLU A 107 12.44 7.91 11.38
N GLU A 108 12.39 8.42 12.62
CA GLU A 108 13.23 9.54 13.06
C GLU A 108 14.73 9.20 12.96
N GLN A 109 15.11 7.99 13.41
CA GLN A 109 16.50 7.52 13.32
C GLN A 109 16.93 7.33 11.87
N LEU A 110 16.08 6.71 11.04
CA LEU A 110 16.34 6.50 9.62
C LEU A 110 16.56 7.84 8.91
N LYS A 111 15.66 8.81 9.12
CA LYS A 111 15.78 10.14 8.55
C LYS A 111 17.09 10.81 8.93
N LYS A 112 17.44 10.77 10.22
CA LYS A 112 18.69 11.34 10.72
C LYS A 112 19.94 10.72 10.08
N GLU A 113 19.90 9.43 9.76
CA GLU A 113 21.04 8.77 9.09
C GLU A 113 21.08 9.10 7.60
N ILE A 114 19.91 9.19 6.94
CA ILE A 114 19.82 9.57 5.53
C ILE A 114 20.27 11.02 5.32
N ASP A 115 19.91 11.94 6.22
CA ASP A 115 20.30 13.36 6.15
C ASP A 115 21.84 13.57 6.23
N LYS A 116 22.61 12.56 6.66
CA LYS A 116 24.08 12.59 6.66
C LYS A 116 24.68 12.26 5.29
N ILE A 117 23.90 11.67 4.38
CA ILE A 117 24.38 11.25 3.06
C ILE A 117 24.45 12.48 2.17
N LYS A 118 25.64 12.77 1.65
CA LYS A 118 25.81 13.82 0.63
C LYS A 118 25.59 13.23 -0.75
N PHE A 119 24.50 13.61 -1.38
CA PHE A 119 24.20 13.26 -2.76
C PHE A 119 24.84 14.28 -3.73
N LYS A 120 25.07 13.84 -4.96
CA LYS A 120 25.54 14.73 -6.03
C LYS A 120 24.41 15.69 -6.47
N ASP A 121 24.82 16.83 -7.02
CA ASP A 121 23.87 17.79 -7.63
C ASP A 121 23.03 17.10 -8.70
N GLY A 122 21.71 17.34 -8.68
CA GLY A 122 20.74 16.75 -9.60
C GLY A 122 20.05 15.49 -9.09
N ILE A 123 20.32 15.09 -7.84
CA ILE A 123 19.57 14.06 -7.10
C ILE A 123 18.60 14.79 -6.18
N ASP A 124 17.32 14.42 -6.23
CA ASP A 124 16.33 15.00 -5.34
C ASP A 124 16.47 14.48 -3.91
N ASP A 125 15.98 15.26 -2.94
CA ASP A 125 16.01 14.87 -1.53
C ASP A 125 15.22 13.57 -1.30
N PRO A 126 15.73 12.62 -0.49
CA PRO A 126 15.03 11.39 -0.17
C PRO A 126 13.71 11.62 0.56
N GLU A 127 12.65 11.01 0.07
CA GLU A 127 11.34 11.01 0.69
C GLU A 127 11.10 9.69 1.43
N LEU A 128 10.75 9.77 2.71
CA LEU A 128 10.43 8.60 3.54
C LEU A 128 8.93 8.38 3.56
N THR A 129 8.53 7.13 3.33
CA THR A 129 7.12 6.72 3.36
C THR A 129 7.00 5.40 4.11
N ARG A 130 6.11 5.33 5.10
CA ARG A 130 5.77 4.05 5.75
C ARG A 130 4.96 3.20 4.79
N ASN A 131 5.38 1.97 4.61
CA ASN A 131 4.67 1.00 3.78
C ASN A 131 3.57 0.31 4.61
N SER A 132 2.49 1.04 4.88
CA SER A 132 1.30 0.52 5.57
C SER A 132 0.16 0.30 4.59
N MET A 133 -0.77 -0.59 4.93
CA MET A 133 -2.03 -0.73 4.17
C MET A 133 -2.84 0.57 4.13
N ASP A 134 -2.65 1.46 5.10
CA ASP A 134 -3.27 2.77 5.16
C ASP A 134 -2.70 3.80 4.16
N ALA A 135 -1.56 3.51 3.54
CA ALA A 135 -1.01 4.33 2.45
C ALA A 135 -1.83 4.21 1.14
N PHE A 136 -2.71 3.21 1.04
CA PHE A 136 -3.61 3.09 -0.10
C PHE A 136 -4.77 4.09 -0.01
N PRO A 137 -5.20 4.66 -1.16
CA PRO A 137 -6.37 5.52 -1.18
C PRO A 137 -7.61 4.80 -0.66
N ILE A 138 -8.38 5.47 0.22
CA ILE A 138 -9.65 4.93 0.74
C ILE A 138 -10.83 5.26 -0.17
N VAL A 139 -10.74 6.36 -0.91
CA VAL A 139 -11.74 6.78 -1.89
C VAL A 139 -11.08 7.56 -3.02
N ALA A 140 -11.56 7.36 -4.23
CA ALA A 140 -11.13 8.11 -5.40
C ALA A 140 -12.33 8.67 -6.18
N TYR A 141 -12.18 9.92 -6.64
CA TYR A 141 -13.15 10.62 -7.47
C TYR A 141 -12.50 11.08 -8.77
N SER A 142 -13.19 10.89 -9.87
CA SER A 142 -12.81 11.46 -11.15
C SER A 142 -13.69 12.66 -11.46
N PHE A 143 -13.07 13.82 -11.69
CA PHE A 143 -13.73 15.06 -12.03
C PHE A 143 -13.64 15.32 -13.52
N THR A 144 -14.79 15.46 -14.16
CA THR A 144 -14.94 15.82 -15.57
C THR A 144 -15.83 17.06 -15.69
N SER A 145 -15.62 17.87 -16.74
CA SER A 145 -16.49 19.00 -17.05
C SER A 145 -16.82 19.05 -18.53
N ASP A 146 -18.06 19.41 -18.86
CA ASP A 146 -18.51 19.66 -20.23
C ASP A 146 -18.44 21.16 -20.58
N GLN A 147 -18.13 22.03 -19.60
CA GLN A 147 -18.13 23.51 -19.74
C GLN A 147 -16.78 24.16 -19.45
N GLN A 148 -15.89 23.48 -18.75
CA GLN A 148 -14.59 24.00 -18.33
C GLN A 148 -13.46 23.18 -18.94
N ASP A 149 -12.35 23.85 -19.26
CA ASP A 149 -11.12 23.20 -19.63
C ASP A 149 -10.48 22.48 -18.43
N LEU A 150 -9.70 21.44 -18.66
CA LEU A 150 -9.00 20.66 -17.63
C LEU A 150 -8.13 21.55 -16.70
N LYS A 151 -7.60 22.64 -17.22
CA LYS A 151 -6.85 23.64 -16.44
C LYS A 151 -7.72 24.30 -15.38
N ASP A 152 -8.95 24.70 -15.74
CA ASP A 152 -9.84 25.39 -14.82
C ASP A 152 -10.38 24.39 -13.79
N VAL A 153 -10.72 23.17 -14.20
CA VAL A 153 -11.02 22.06 -13.28
C VAL A 153 -9.87 21.85 -12.28
N THR A 154 -8.62 21.74 -12.76
CA THR A 154 -7.43 21.61 -11.89
C THR A 154 -7.30 22.76 -10.91
N LYS A 155 -7.51 23.99 -11.38
CA LYS A 155 -7.42 25.20 -10.53
C LYS A 155 -8.50 25.17 -9.46
N ASP A 156 -9.75 24.87 -9.79
CA ASP A 156 -10.86 24.89 -8.85
C ASP A 156 -10.70 23.79 -7.80
N LEU A 157 -10.25 22.59 -8.20
CA LEU A 157 -9.91 21.52 -7.26
C LEU A 157 -8.82 21.96 -6.27
N ASN A 158 -7.70 22.51 -6.77
CA ASN A 158 -6.56 22.91 -5.93
C ASN A 158 -6.87 24.11 -5.02
N GLN A 159 -7.72 25.06 -5.46
CA GLN A 159 -7.96 26.29 -4.72
C GLN A 159 -9.19 26.22 -3.80
N GLN A 160 -10.18 25.40 -4.14
CA GLN A 160 -11.44 25.35 -3.41
C GLN A 160 -11.67 24.02 -2.71
N LEU A 161 -11.46 22.86 -3.40
CA LEU A 161 -11.79 21.56 -2.83
C LEU A 161 -10.68 21.03 -1.91
N ILE A 162 -9.43 20.98 -2.37
CA ILE A 162 -8.30 20.42 -1.59
C ILE A 162 -8.18 21.08 -0.21
N PRO A 163 -8.20 22.44 -0.07
CA PRO A 163 -8.11 23.06 1.26
C PRO A 163 -9.28 22.71 2.20
N ARG A 164 -10.48 22.48 1.63
CA ARG A 164 -11.65 22.06 2.43
C ARG A 164 -11.51 20.59 2.87
N LEU A 165 -10.96 19.74 2.01
CA LEU A 165 -10.71 18.34 2.36
C LEU A 165 -9.65 18.22 3.45
N GLN A 166 -8.61 19.05 3.41
CA GLN A 166 -7.53 19.06 4.43
C GLN A 166 -8.01 19.44 5.84
N THR A 167 -9.23 19.98 5.98
CA THR A 167 -9.84 20.22 7.30
C THR A 167 -10.54 19.01 7.90
N ILE A 168 -10.63 17.89 7.15
CA ILE A 168 -11.28 16.67 7.64
C ILE A 168 -10.35 15.98 8.63
N ASP A 169 -10.85 15.70 9.82
CA ASP A 169 -10.12 14.96 10.83
C ASP A 169 -9.85 13.52 10.36
N GLY A 170 -8.61 13.10 10.46
CA GLY A 170 -8.18 11.78 9.99
C GLY A 170 -7.87 11.67 8.49
N MET A 171 -7.89 12.76 7.74
CA MET A 171 -7.35 12.78 6.38
C MET A 171 -5.84 13.05 6.42
N GLN A 172 -5.04 12.20 5.77
CA GLN A 172 -3.59 12.37 5.66
C GLN A 172 -3.21 13.15 4.41
N ASN A 173 -3.68 12.72 3.25
CA ASN A 173 -3.28 13.29 1.97
C ASN A 173 -4.41 13.25 0.94
N ALA A 174 -4.38 14.22 0.02
CA ALA A 174 -5.24 14.31 -1.15
C ALA A 174 -4.37 14.49 -2.40
N GLN A 175 -4.31 13.48 -3.25
CA GLN A 175 -3.46 13.44 -4.44
C GLN A 175 -4.29 13.63 -5.71
N LEU A 176 -3.80 14.46 -6.63
CA LEU A 176 -4.41 14.68 -7.94
C LEU A 176 -3.58 14.03 -9.04
N ASN A 177 -4.22 13.24 -9.88
CA ASN A 177 -3.66 12.68 -11.10
C ASN A 177 -4.41 13.19 -12.33
N GLY A 178 -3.69 13.40 -13.44
CA GLY A 178 -4.27 13.98 -14.66
C GLY A 178 -4.41 15.49 -14.62
N GLN A 179 -3.89 16.15 -13.58
CA GLN A 179 -3.88 17.59 -13.45
C GLN A 179 -2.95 18.27 -14.46
N THR A 180 -3.23 19.53 -14.76
CA THR A 180 -2.35 20.38 -15.56
C THR A 180 -1.50 21.25 -14.64
N ASN A 181 -0.17 21.16 -14.81
CA ASN A 181 0.78 22.00 -14.09
C ASN A 181 1.21 23.16 -14.97
N ARG A 182 1.24 24.38 -14.39
CA ARG A 182 1.82 25.53 -15.08
C ARG A 182 3.31 25.33 -15.18
N GLU A 183 3.85 25.53 -16.38
CA GLU A 183 5.30 25.55 -16.61
C GLU A 183 5.70 26.72 -17.50
N VAL A 184 6.92 27.14 -17.38
CA VAL A 184 7.53 28.14 -18.25
C VAL A 184 8.45 27.43 -19.23
N THR A 185 8.12 27.50 -20.51
CA THR A 185 8.94 26.92 -21.57
C THR A 185 9.78 28.02 -22.24
N LEU A 186 11.08 27.76 -22.30
CA LEU A 186 12.04 28.57 -23.06
C LEU A 186 12.38 27.83 -24.38
N LYS A 187 12.20 28.51 -25.52
CA LYS A 187 12.68 28.03 -26.82
C LYS A 187 13.67 29.05 -27.35
N PHE A 188 14.94 28.68 -27.35
CA PHE A 188 16.01 29.59 -27.82
C PHE A 188 15.92 29.85 -29.32
N ASN A 189 16.24 31.08 -29.71
CA ASN A 189 16.39 31.47 -31.09
C ASN A 189 17.88 31.40 -31.43
N GLN A 190 18.28 30.37 -32.19
CA GLN A 190 19.68 30.12 -32.54
C GLN A 190 20.32 31.31 -33.22
N ASN A 191 19.65 31.93 -34.19
CA ASN A 191 20.17 33.09 -34.91
C ASN A 191 20.41 34.30 -33.98
N ALA A 192 19.56 34.46 -32.95
CA ALA A 192 19.72 35.53 -31.96
C ALA A 192 20.90 35.27 -31.01
N LEU A 193 21.13 34.01 -30.65
CA LEU A 193 22.28 33.58 -29.87
C LEU A 193 23.57 33.77 -30.64
N ASP A 194 23.67 33.25 -31.87
CA ASP A 194 24.85 33.30 -32.73
C ASP A 194 25.25 34.78 -33.04
N ASN A 195 24.28 35.68 -33.27
CA ASN A 195 24.52 37.10 -33.50
C ASN A 195 25.08 37.83 -32.25
N LYS A 196 24.98 37.24 -31.07
CA LYS A 196 25.53 37.77 -29.81
C LYS A 196 26.73 36.99 -29.30
N GLY A 197 27.18 35.96 -30.05
CA GLY A 197 28.27 35.08 -29.66
C GLY A 197 27.98 34.24 -28.42
N LEU A 198 26.69 33.95 -28.13
CA LEU A 198 26.23 33.18 -26.97
C LEU A 198 25.81 31.79 -27.43
N THR A 199 26.04 30.81 -26.57
CA THR A 199 25.46 29.47 -26.70
C THR A 199 24.19 29.33 -25.81
N ALA A 200 23.38 28.33 -26.09
CA ALA A 200 22.23 28.03 -25.25
C ALA A 200 22.67 27.69 -23.83
N ASP A 201 23.76 26.91 -23.68
CA ASP A 201 24.32 26.53 -22.38
C ASP A 201 24.83 27.72 -21.59
N ASP A 202 25.48 28.69 -22.20
CA ASP A 202 25.90 29.92 -21.51
C ASP A 202 24.69 30.61 -20.86
N VAL A 203 23.59 30.72 -21.62
CA VAL A 203 22.36 31.35 -21.12
C VAL A 203 21.70 30.49 -20.04
N GLU A 204 21.63 29.15 -20.19
CA GLU A 204 21.07 28.23 -19.20
C GLU A 204 21.86 28.28 -17.89
N ASN A 205 23.20 28.21 -17.97
CA ASN A 205 24.08 28.24 -16.78
C ASN A 205 23.96 29.59 -16.06
N TYR A 206 23.87 30.71 -16.84
CA TYR A 206 23.62 31.99 -16.23
C TYR A 206 22.26 32.05 -15.51
N ILE A 207 21.20 31.51 -16.11
CA ILE A 207 19.88 31.43 -15.46
C ILE A 207 19.95 30.62 -14.17
N LYS A 208 20.59 29.44 -14.19
CA LYS A 208 20.76 28.59 -13.00
C LYS A 208 21.46 29.33 -11.87
N THR A 209 22.59 29.97 -12.16
CA THR A 209 23.39 30.72 -11.16
C THR A 209 22.67 31.97 -10.68
N ALA A 210 21.96 32.67 -11.56
CA ALA A 210 21.21 33.87 -11.23
C ALA A 210 19.97 33.61 -10.36
N THR A 211 19.49 32.36 -10.34
CA THR A 211 18.29 31.94 -9.57
C THR A 211 18.59 31.16 -8.33
N ARG A 212 19.87 30.93 -8.03
CA ARG A 212 20.29 30.14 -6.84
C ARG A 212 20.16 30.97 -5.58
N GLU A 213 19.49 30.44 -4.59
CA GLU A 213 19.56 30.91 -3.21
C GLU A 213 20.81 30.33 -2.57
N THR A 214 21.67 31.20 -2.02
CA THR A 214 22.94 30.77 -1.40
C THR A 214 23.01 31.31 0.02
N PRO A 215 22.87 30.48 1.05
CA PRO A 215 23.13 30.89 2.44
C PRO A 215 24.63 31.06 2.64
N LEU A 216 25.05 32.23 3.16
CA LEU A 216 26.43 32.55 3.45
C LEU A 216 26.81 32.25 4.90
N GLY A 217 25.87 31.81 5.73
CA GLY A 217 26.10 31.53 7.15
C GLY A 217 25.91 32.75 8.06
N LEU A 218 26.47 32.69 9.27
CA LEU A 218 26.34 33.71 10.29
C LEU A 218 27.47 34.73 10.17
N PHE A 219 27.08 36.01 10.08
CA PHE A 219 28.03 37.13 10.10
C PHE A 219 27.83 37.98 11.36
N GLN A 220 28.89 38.40 12.00
CA GLN A 220 28.85 39.23 13.20
C GLN A 220 28.51 40.66 12.85
N PHE A 221 27.34 41.11 13.29
CA PHE A 221 26.89 42.52 13.21
C PHE A 221 26.89 43.12 14.61
N ASN A 222 27.89 43.97 14.92
CA ASN A 222 28.13 44.53 16.25
C ASN A 222 28.30 43.42 17.30
N LYS A 223 27.27 43.18 18.13
CA LYS A 223 27.28 42.19 19.20
C LYS A 223 26.32 41.01 18.94
N THR A 224 25.78 40.87 17.73
CA THR A 224 24.85 39.81 17.38
C THR A 224 25.23 39.17 16.07
N ASP A 225 25.10 37.85 15.99
CA ASP A 225 25.29 37.11 14.75
C ASP A 225 23.97 37.12 13.95
N LYS A 226 24.09 37.45 12.66
CA LYS A 226 22.94 37.44 11.74
C LYS A 226 23.23 36.54 10.55
N SER A 227 22.27 35.72 10.17
CA SER A 227 22.34 34.91 8.94
C SER A 227 22.23 35.83 7.73
N ILE A 228 23.11 35.64 6.75
CA ILE A 228 23.03 36.26 5.45
C ILE A 228 22.69 35.22 4.42
N VAL A 229 21.70 35.52 3.58
CA VAL A 229 21.28 34.69 2.45
C VAL A 229 21.28 35.57 1.22
N VAL A 230 21.92 35.13 0.15
CA VAL A 230 21.81 35.75 -1.17
C VAL A 230 20.63 35.08 -1.86
N ASP A 231 19.53 35.85 -2.02
CA ASP A 231 18.31 35.39 -2.66
C ASP A 231 18.31 35.84 -4.13
N GLY A 232 18.40 34.86 -5.03
CA GLY A 232 18.30 35.04 -6.47
C GLY A 232 16.94 34.68 -7.06
N GLU A 233 15.91 34.31 -6.26
CA GLU A 233 14.65 33.81 -6.75
C GLU A 233 13.87 34.84 -7.61
N PHE A 234 13.26 34.35 -8.70
CA PHE A 234 12.32 35.18 -9.47
C PHE A 234 10.90 35.06 -8.92
N ASN A 235 10.34 36.21 -8.51
CA ASN A 235 8.98 36.32 -7.97
C ASN A 235 7.88 36.29 -9.05
N SER A 236 8.24 36.23 -10.33
CA SER A 236 7.29 36.17 -11.44
C SER A 236 7.96 35.83 -12.76
N VAL A 237 7.20 35.19 -13.65
CA VAL A 237 7.62 34.97 -15.05
C VAL A 237 7.95 36.27 -15.79
N LYS A 238 7.31 37.36 -15.39
CA LYS A 238 7.59 38.70 -15.95
C LYS A 238 8.98 39.20 -15.57
N ALA A 239 9.48 38.90 -14.38
CA ALA A 239 10.85 39.19 -13.95
C ALA A 239 11.85 38.35 -14.75
N LEU A 240 11.61 37.04 -14.91
CA LEU A 240 12.44 36.16 -15.74
C LEU A 240 12.54 36.69 -17.20
N LYS A 241 11.43 37.14 -17.82
CA LYS A 241 11.44 37.71 -19.17
C LYS A 241 12.32 38.94 -19.30
N LYS A 242 12.53 39.70 -18.23
CA LYS A 242 13.33 40.92 -18.17
C LYS A 242 14.78 40.68 -17.76
N LEU A 243 15.14 39.44 -17.42
CA LEU A 243 16.52 39.10 -17.05
C LEU A 243 17.50 39.56 -18.11
N LYS A 244 18.53 40.27 -17.69
CA LYS A 244 19.63 40.72 -18.55
C LYS A 244 20.76 39.72 -18.51
N ILE A 245 21.16 39.21 -19.67
CA ILE A 245 22.26 38.26 -19.82
C ILE A 245 23.49 39.09 -20.25
N PRO A 246 24.59 39.14 -19.49
CA PRO A 246 25.81 39.82 -19.86
C PRO A 246 26.48 39.09 -21.01
N LEU A 247 27.01 39.87 -22.00
CA LEU A 247 27.74 39.29 -23.15
C LEU A 247 29.16 38.82 -22.78
N SER A 248 29.62 39.10 -21.53
CA SER A 248 30.92 38.68 -21.01
C SER A 248 30.97 37.24 -20.47
N ILE A 249 29.85 36.52 -20.49
CA ILE A 249 29.80 35.11 -20.02
C ILE A 249 30.36 34.15 -21.07
N VAL A 250 30.69 34.63 -22.29
CA VAL A 250 31.28 33.80 -23.33
C VAL A 250 32.60 33.20 -22.82
N GLY A 251 32.70 31.92 -22.66
CA GLY A 251 33.92 31.19 -22.29
C GLY A 251 34.15 30.96 -20.80
N GLN A 252 33.22 31.32 -19.88
CA GLN A 252 33.34 31.03 -18.45
C GLN A 252 32.79 29.64 -18.03
N GLY A 253 32.31 28.87 -18.96
CA GLY A 253 31.61 27.57 -18.71
C GLY A 253 32.53 26.38 -18.37
N ASN A 254 33.82 26.51 -18.22
CA ASN A 254 34.77 25.40 -18.04
C ASN A 254 35.71 25.56 -16.84
N GLN A 255 35.19 25.96 -15.68
CA GLN A 255 35.89 25.69 -14.41
C GLN A 255 34.97 24.85 -13.53
N SER A 256 35.20 23.52 -13.57
CA SER A 256 34.68 22.59 -12.62
C SER A 256 35.14 22.97 -11.23
N ASP A 257 34.21 23.18 -10.30
CA ASP A 257 34.43 23.26 -8.86
C ASP A 257 34.88 21.88 -8.32
N ASP A 258 36.16 21.51 -8.58
CA ASP A 258 36.84 20.46 -7.88
C ASP A 258 38.11 21.08 -7.24
N SER A 259 37.92 21.87 -6.17
CA SER A 259 38.96 22.18 -5.24
C SER A 259 38.35 22.41 -3.85
N GLU A 260 38.38 21.36 -3.04
CA GLU A 260 38.49 21.51 -1.60
C GLU A 260 39.75 22.29 -1.34
N SER A 261 39.66 23.56 -0.99
CA SER A 261 40.80 24.31 -0.49
C SER A 261 40.66 24.49 1.01
N ASP A 262 41.46 23.74 1.71
CA ASP A 262 41.95 24.05 3.06
C ASP A 262 42.50 25.48 3.11
N GLY A 263 42.08 26.21 4.12
CA GLY A 263 42.46 27.61 4.30
C GLY A 263 43.92 27.79 4.53
N LEU A 264 44.55 28.69 3.78
CA LEU A 264 45.71 29.44 4.21
C LEU A 264 45.80 30.79 3.45
N MET A 265 45.96 31.85 4.19
CA MET A 265 46.15 33.23 3.78
C MET A 265 47.30 33.40 2.78
N PRO A 266 47.20 34.28 1.80
CA PRO A 266 48.35 34.59 0.96
C PRO A 266 49.22 35.66 1.61
N SER A 267 50.51 35.36 1.68
CA SER A 267 51.56 36.34 1.94
C SER A 267 51.98 37.00 0.61
N ASP A 268 52.12 38.31 0.67
CA ASP A 268 52.72 39.19 -0.33
C ASP A 268 54.02 38.63 -0.88
N ASN A 269 54.15 38.60 -2.21
CA ASN A 269 55.39 39.05 -2.84
C ASN A 269 55.21 39.27 -4.36
N SER A 270 55.48 40.51 -4.73
CA SER A 270 55.68 41.00 -6.08
C SER A 270 56.77 40.21 -6.84
N ASP A 271 56.48 39.76 -8.07
CA ASP A 271 57.38 40.15 -9.19
C ASP A 271 56.70 40.06 -10.57
N SER A 272 57.11 41.04 -11.33
CA SER A 272 56.65 41.40 -12.67
C SER A 272 57.27 40.50 -13.75
N SER A 273 56.45 40.04 -14.72
CA SER A 273 56.75 40.19 -16.16
C SER A 273 55.87 39.26 -17.07
N ARG A 274 54.85 39.82 -17.66
CA ARG A 274 54.39 39.85 -19.09
C ARG A 274 54.07 38.56 -19.87
N PRO A 275 53.20 38.65 -20.94
CA PRO A 275 52.68 39.83 -21.64
C PRO A 275 51.18 39.96 -21.78
N SER A 276 50.70 41.16 -21.67
CA SER A 276 49.41 41.64 -22.18
C SER A 276 49.40 41.61 -23.70
N ASP A 277 48.44 40.90 -24.29
CA ASP A 277 47.83 41.35 -25.56
C ASP A 277 46.66 40.42 -25.93
N ALA A 278 45.48 40.63 -25.33
CA ALA A 278 44.18 40.33 -25.89
C ALA A 278 43.05 40.96 -25.01
N LYS A 279 43.21 42.22 -24.61
CA LYS A 279 42.05 43.00 -24.18
C LYS A 279 41.42 43.64 -25.43
N SER A 280 40.64 42.84 -26.19
CA SER A 280 39.77 43.36 -27.21
C SER A 280 38.64 44.13 -26.60
N LYS A 281 38.68 45.44 -26.79
CA LYS A 281 37.65 46.46 -26.94
C LYS A 281 36.21 45.99 -26.66
N LEU A 282 35.81 45.95 -25.41
CA LEU A 282 34.43 46.03 -24.94
C LEU A 282 34.32 47.09 -23.82
N SER A 283 34.79 48.28 -24.11
CA SER A 283 34.62 49.43 -23.24
C SER A 283 33.31 50.14 -23.62
N SER A 284 32.31 49.98 -22.85
CA SER A 284 31.07 50.75 -22.94
C SER A 284 31.33 52.16 -22.41
N LYS A 285 30.82 53.16 -23.11
CA LYS A 285 30.89 54.58 -22.78
C LYS A 285 30.28 55.02 -21.45
N ASN A 286 29.66 54.07 -20.67
CA ASN A 286 28.95 54.36 -19.43
C ASN A 286 29.19 53.32 -18.28
N GLY A 287 30.24 52.55 -18.26
CA GLY A 287 30.54 51.62 -17.19
C GLY A 287 29.54 50.40 -17.03
N GLN A 288 28.54 50.29 -17.89
CA GLN A 288 27.60 49.17 -17.90
C GLN A 288 28.09 48.10 -18.85
N MET A 289 28.20 46.87 -18.41
CA MET A 289 28.52 45.74 -19.25
C MET A 289 27.41 45.56 -20.34
N PRO A 290 27.79 45.30 -21.61
CA PRO A 290 26.85 45.03 -22.66
C PRO A 290 26.04 43.78 -22.27
N SER A 291 24.72 43.89 -22.28
CA SER A 291 23.79 42.84 -21.91
C SER A 291 22.61 42.78 -22.86
N VAL A 292 22.03 41.59 -23.01
CA VAL A 292 20.83 41.33 -23.81
C VAL A 292 19.73 40.74 -22.93
N ARG A 293 18.46 41.02 -23.18
CA ARG A 293 17.36 40.47 -22.39
C ARG A 293 17.04 39.05 -22.81
N LEU A 294 16.69 38.18 -21.85
CA LEU A 294 16.34 36.80 -22.13
C LEU A 294 15.20 36.66 -23.15
N ARG A 295 14.17 37.53 -23.11
CA ARG A 295 13.09 37.58 -24.10
C ARG A 295 13.55 37.83 -25.56
N ASP A 296 14.73 38.41 -25.74
CA ASP A 296 15.30 38.73 -27.09
C ASP A 296 16.11 37.53 -27.61
N LEU A 297 16.50 36.60 -26.71
CA LEU A 297 17.23 35.37 -27.03
C LEU A 297 16.34 34.14 -27.09
N ALA A 298 15.21 34.14 -26.40
CA ALA A 298 14.30 32.98 -26.31
C ALA A 298 12.84 33.40 -26.38
N LYS A 299 12.01 32.58 -27.04
CA LYS A 299 10.56 32.65 -26.96
C LYS A 299 10.13 32.03 -25.63
N ILE A 300 9.59 32.84 -24.71
CA ILE A 300 9.17 32.42 -23.39
C ILE A 300 7.64 32.30 -23.39
N THR A 301 7.17 31.05 -23.25
CA THR A 301 5.75 30.73 -23.20
C THR A 301 5.39 30.12 -21.84
N ILE A 302 4.18 30.42 -21.37
CA ILE A 302 3.62 29.76 -20.20
C ILE A 302 2.68 28.71 -20.79
N GLY A 303 2.99 27.46 -20.51
CA GLY A 303 2.18 26.30 -20.88
C GLY A 303 1.47 25.70 -19.68
N ASN A 304 0.54 24.81 -19.97
CA ASN A 304 -0.01 23.87 -18.98
C ASN A 304 0.33 22.48 -19.51
N GLU A 305 1.29 21.85 -18.88
CA GLU A 305 1.65 20.47 -19.22
C GLU A 305 1.00 19.49 -18.25
N ARG A 306 0.77 18.29 -18.74
CA ARG A 306 0.25 17.18 -17.96
C ARG A 306 1.41 16.29 -17.56
N SER A 307 1.69 16.17 -16.27
CA SER A 307 2.65 15.19 -15.75
C SER A 307 2.08 13.76 -15.82
N SER A 308 0.75 13.64 -15.76
CA SER A 308 0.01 12.40 -15.89
C SER A 308 -1.25 12.61 -16.74
N ILE A 309 -1.77 11.55 -17.31
CA ILE A 309 -3.00 11.57 -18.11
C ILE A 309 -4.06 10.79 -17.36
N SER A 310 -5.25 11.35 -17.22
CA SER A 310 -6.42 10.65 -16.69
C SER A 310 -7.63 10.88 -17.58
N LYS A 311 -8.35 9.80 -17.88
CA LYS A 311 -9.64 9.88 -18.60
C LYS A 311 -10.69 9.01 -17.92
N THR A 312 -11.94 9.44 -18.01
CA THR A 312 -13.10 8.70 -17.51
C THR A 312 -14.17 8.67 -18.56
N ASN A 313 -14.58 7.48 -18.99
CA ASN A 313 -15.54 7.25 -20.06
C ASN A 313 -15.18 8.07 -21.33
N GLY A 314 -13.87 8.06 -21.70
CA GLY A 314 -13.33 8.75 -22.86
C GLY A 314 -13.09 10.26 -22.72
N LYS A 315 -13.57 10.90 -21.64
CA LYS A 315 -13.38 12.34 -21.39
C LYS A 315 -12.13 12.57 -20.55
N ASP A 316 -11.39 13.64 -20.84
CA ASP A 316 -10.28 14.09 -20.00
C ASP A 316 -10.79 14.37 -18.59
N ALA A 317 -10.06 13.95 -17.58
CA ALA A 317 -10.47 14.01 -16.19
C ALA A 317 -9.29 14.35 -15.25
N VAL A 318 -9.62 14.89 -14.09
CA VAL A 318 -8.68 14.96 -12.96
C VAL A 318 -9.14 13.96 -11.92
N ASN A 319 -8.29 13.02 -11.57
CA ASN A 319 -8.57 12.00 -10.57
C ASN A 319 -8.01 12.42 -9.21
N LEU A 320 -8.88 12.49 -8.20
CA LEU A 320 -8.56 12.80 -6.82
C LEU A 320 -8.54 11.50 -6.01
N GLN A 321 -7.45 11.22 -5.35
CA GLN A 321 -7.28 10.09 -4.45
C GLN A 321 -7.08 10.58 -3.02
N ILE A 322 -7.80 10.01 -2.06
CA ILE A 322 -7.76 10.37 -0.65
C ILE A 322 -7.13 9.25 0.16
N VAL A 323 -6.11 9.58 0.92
CA VAL A 323 -5.44 8.69 1.87
C VAL A 323 -5.77 9.13 3.28
N LYS A 324 -6.15 8.19 4.16
CA LYS A 324 -6.43 8.46 5.58
C LYS A 324 -5.17 8.38 6.43
N SER A 325 -5.19 9.00 7.60
CA SER A 325 -4.20 8.74 8.65
C SER A 325 -4.44 7.36 9.28
N GLN A 326 -3.39 6.74 9.79
CA GLN A 326 -3.40 5.37 10.32
C GLN A 326 -4.51 5.15 11.36
N ASP A 327 -4.75 6.13 12.22
CA ASP A 327 -5.73 6.03 13.30
C ASP A 327 -7.16 6.42 12.93
N ALA A 328 -7.41 6.81 11.67
CA ALA A 328 -8.70 7.34 11.25
C ALA A 328 -9.71 6.24 10.87
N ASN A 329 -10.99 6.52 11.09
CA ASN A 329 -12.10 5.67 10.70
C ASN A 329 -12.39 5.83 9.19
N THR A 330 -12.15 4.79 8.40
CA THR A 330 -12.33 4.78 6.94
C THR A 330 -13.73 5.23 6.50
N VAL A 331 -14.78 4.71 7.15
CA VAL A 331 -16.18 5.03 6.81
C VAL A 331 -16.50 6.49 7.09
N GLN A 332 -16.05 7.00 8.25
CA GLN A 332 -16.29 8.38 8.64
C GLN A 332 -15.58 9.35 7.70
N VAL A 333 -14.27 9.15 7.46
CA VAL A 333 -13.49 10.02 6.55
C VAL A 333 -14.07 10.02 5.15
N THR A 334 -14.40 8.83 4.60
CA THR A 334 -15.00 8.73 3.26
C THR A 334 -16.33 9.46 3.16
N LYS A 335 -17.17 9.39 4.19
CA LYS A 335 -18.46 10.08 4.23
C LYS A 335 -18.30 11.60 4.30
N GLU A 336 -17.37 12.08 5.09
CA GLU A 336 -17.06 13.52 5.18
C GLU A 336 -16.48 14.05 3.85
N VAL A 337 -15.58 13.28 3.21
CA VAL A 337 -15.07 13.57 1.86
C VAL A 337 -16.21 13.64 0.86
N GLN A 338 -17.11 12.65 0.85
CA GLN A 338 -18.26 12.64 -0.03
C GLN A 338 -19.12 13.89 0.13
N ASN A 339 -19.43 14.28 1.37
CA ASN A 339 -20.25 15.46 1.63
C ASN A 339 -19.58 16.74 1.08
N LYS A 340 -18.26 16.90 1.26
CA LYS A 340 -17.50 18.04 0.74
C LYS A 340 -17.42 18.04 -0.79
N VAL A 341 -17.24 16.86 -1.41
CA VAL A 341 -17.25 16.72 -2.88
C VAL A 341 -18.63 17.05 -3.45
N ASP A 342 -19.71 16.54 -2.85
CA ASP A 342 -21.08 16.79 -3.31
C ASP A 342 -21.43 18.26 -3.18
N GLU A 343 -21.02 18.92 -2.08
CA GLU A 343 -21.20 20.38 -1.89
C GLU A 343 -20.43 21.18 -2.95
N PHE A 344 -19.18 20.80 -3.22
CA PHE A 344 -18.35 21.45 -4.23
C PHE A 344 -18.95 21.36 -5.62
N VAL A 345 -19.36 20.14 -6.05
CA VAL A 345 -19.95 19.91 -7.38
C VAL A 345 -21.27 20.66 -7.56
N LYS A 346 -22.08 20.81 -6.52
CA LYS A 346 -23.33 21.60 -6.58
C LYS A 346 -23.07 23.07 -6.86
N ASN A 347 -21.94 23.61 -6.40
CA ASN A 347 -21.58 25.01 -6.56
C ASN A 347 -20.85 25.30 -7.88
N GLU A 348 -20.29 24.27 -8.54
CA GLU A 348 -19.53 24.39 -9.78
C GLU A 348 -20.37 23.94 -11.00
N LYS A 349 -20.67 24.89 -11.90
CA LYS A 349 -21.51 24.61 -13.08
C LYS A 349 -20.80 23.67 -14.07
N GLY A 350 -21.50 22.62 -14.46
CA GLY A 350 -21.04 21.69 -15.49
C GLY A 350 -19.97 20.69 -15.03
N MET A 351 -19.57 20.73 -13.76
CA MET A 351 -18.63 19.76 -13.18
C MET A 351 -19.37 18.50 -12.70
N LYS A 352 -18.78 17.34 -12.97
CA LYS A 352 -19.28 16.04 -12.55
C LYS A 352 -18.17 15.30 -11.80
N ALA A 353 -18.45 14.83 -10.59
CA ALA A 353 -17.61 13.92 -9.83
C ALA A 353 -18.15 12.49 -9.96
N THR A 354 -17.33 11.59 -10.43
CA THR A 354 -17.64 10.15 -10.51
C THR A 354 -16.77 9.41 -9.51
N LYS A 355 -17.39 8.71 -8.56
CA LYS A 355 -16.65 7.89 -7.57
C LYS A 355 -16.12 6.64 -8.29
N THR A 356 -14.80 6.55 -8.42
CA THR A 356 -14.10 5.47 -9.15
C THR A 356 -13.61 4.37 -8.22
N MET A 357 -13.42 4.68 -6.93
CA MET A 357 -13.07 3.72 -5.89
C MET A 357 -13.72 4.11 -4.57
N ASP A 358 -14.16 3.13 -3.80
CA ASP A 358 -14.75 3.33 -2.47
C ASP A 358 -14.49 2.09 -1.60
N THR A 359 -13.57 2.21 -0.65
CA THR A 359 -13.27 1.12 0.29
C THR A 359 -14.18 1.13 1.53
N ALA A 360 -14.91 2.22 1.77
CA ALA A 360 -15.86 2.31 2.88
C ALA A 360 -17.14 1.52 2.61
N LYS A 361 -17.59 1.47 1.35
CA LYS A 361 -18.82 0.76 0.97
C LYS A 361 -18.81 -0.74 1.32
N PRO A 362 -17.74 -1.52 1.01
CA PRO A 362 -17.62 -2.90 1.47
C PRO A 362 -17.68 -3.06 2.99
N ILE A 363 -17.10 -2.10 3.74
CA ILE A 363 -17.13 -2.13 5.21
C ILE A 363 -18.57 -1.95 5.69
N GLU A 364 -19.29 -0.96 5.16
CA GLU A 364 -20.70 -0.72 5.49
C GLU A 364 -21.60 -1.91 5.13
N ASP A 365 -21.44 -2.46 3.92
CA ASP A 365 -22.22 -3.60 3.45
C ASP A 365 -21.94 -4.86 4.29
N SER A 366 -20.67 -5.10 4.65
CA SER A 366 -20.28 -6.20 5.54
C SER A 366 -20.87 -6.02 6.94
N LEU A 367 -20.79 -4.81 7.50
CA LEU A 367 -21.37 -4.48 8.80
C LEU A 367 -22.88 -4.73 8.78
N TYR A 368 -23.59 -4.22 7.76
CA TYR A 368 -25.03 -4.40 7.61
C TYR A 368 -25.41 -5.88 7.47
N THR A 369 -24.70 -6.61 6.62
CA THR A 369 -24.91 -8.05 6.42
C THR A 369 -24.67 -8.83 7.73
N MET A 370 -23.63 -8.49 8.48
CA MET A 370 -23.36 -9.15 9.77
C MET A 370 -24.43 -8.87 10.81
N ILE A 371 -24.92 -7.61 10.88
CA ILE A 371 -26.05 -7.25 11.78
C ILE A 371 -27.32 -8.01 11.37
N GLU A 372 -27.61 -8.07 10.07
CA GLU A 372 -28.77 -8.82 9.54
C GLU A 372 -28.68 -10.31 9.90
N LYS A 373 -27.53 -10.95 9.64
CA LYS A 373 -27.31 -12.37 9.96
C LYS A 373 -27.33 -12.62 11.47
N ALA A 374 -26.76 -11.72 12.26
CA ALA A 374 -26.83 -11.79 13.73
C ALA A 374 -28.28 -11.68 14.23
N ALA A 375 -29.08 -10.77 13.69
CA ALA A 375 -30.48 -10.63 14.01
C ALA A 375 -31.29 -11.88 13.62
N LEU A 376 -31.09 -12.38 12.38
CA LEU A 376 -31.72 -13.59 11.89
C LEU A 376 -31.37 -14.81 12.78
N GLY A 377 -30.07 -14.99 13.07
CA GLY A 377 -29.59 -16.05 13.96
C GLY A 377 -30.20 -15.96 15.37
N THR A 378 -30.33 -14.75 15.91
CA THR A 378 -30.99 -14.51 17.20
C THR A 378 -32.48 -14.87 17.13
N ILE A 379 -33.18 -14.48 16.09
CA ILE A 379 -34.61 -14.81 15.90
C ILE A 379 -34.81 -16.34 15.83
N VAL A 380 -33.98 -17.01 15.01
CA VAL A 380 -34.04 -18.49 14.90
C VAL A 380 -33.76 -19.13 16.26
N ALA A 381 -32.77 -18.65 16.98
CA ALA A 381 -32.46 -19.14 18.32
C ALA A 381 -33.64 -18.92 19.28
N ILE A 382 -34.31 -17.77 19.26
CA ILE A 382 -35.51 -17.49 20.08
C ILE A 382 -36.61 -18.50 19.78
N ILE A 383 -36.86 -18.74 18.50
CA ILE A 383 -37.93 -19.72 18.07
C ILE A 383 -37.57 -21.11 18.59
N ILE A 384 -36.35 -21.55 18.43
CA ILE A 384 -35.86 -22.86 18.90
C ILE A 384 -36.00 -22.98 20.41
N ILE A 385 -35.51 -21.98 21.17
CA ILE A 385 -35.60 -21.95 22.63
C ILE A 385 -37.05 -21.99 23.08
N LEU A 386 -37.92 -21.20 22.48
CA LEU A 386 -39.35 -21.16 22.79
C LEU A 386 -40.03 -22.52 22.55
N LEU A 387 -39.66 -23.19 21.44
CA LEU A 387 -40.20 -24.51 21.11
C LEU A 387 -39.78 -25.59 22.10
N PHE A 388 -38.52 -25.53 22.57
CA PHE A 388 -37.95 -26.49 23.49
C PHE A 388 -38.41 -26.22 24.95
N LEU A 389 -38.23 -25.00 25.45
CA LEU A 389 -38.53 -24.61 26.83
C LEU A 389 -40.02 -24.35 27.05
N ARG A 390 -40.81 -24.10 26.00
CA ARG A 390 -42.26 -23.82 26.04
C ARG A 390 -42.65 -22.78 27.11
N ASN A 391 -41.75 -21.88 27.45
CA ASN A 391 -41.95 -20.88 28.48
C ASN A 391 -41.35 -19.54 28.07
N ILE A 392 -42.19 -18.53 27.86
CA ILE A 392 -41.78 -17.20 27.39
C ILE A 392 -40.83 -16.51 28.40
N ARG A 393 -40.98 -16.74 29.70
CA ARG A 393 -40.15 -16.11 30.71
C ARG A 393 -38.70 -16.63 30.67
N THR A 394 -38.53 -17.94 30.55
CA THR A 394 -37.21 -18.55 30.40
C THR A 394 -36.53 -18.12 29.11
N THR A 395 -37.29 -18.07 28.05
CA THR A 395 -36.80 -17.57 26.73
C THR A 395 -36.34 -16.13 26.82
N ALA A 396 -37.14 -15.25 27.47
CA ALA A 396 -36.78 -13.82 27.60
C ALA A 396 -35.47 -13.63 28.40
N ILE A 397 -35.25 -14.41 29.47
CA ILE A 397 -34.00 -14.33 30.26
C ILE A 397 -32.79 -14.71 29.40
N SER A 398 -32.89 -15.80 28.61
CA SER A 398 -31.82 -16.28 27.76
C SER A 398 -31.53 -15.30 26.62
N VAL A 399 -32.55 -14.68 26.04
CA VAL A 399 -32.39 -13.70 24.91
C VAL A 399 -31.71 -12.40 25.37
N ILE A 400 -32.02 -11.88 26.55
CA ILE A 400 -31.42 -10.67 27.11
C ILE A 400 -29.88 -10.82 27.27
N SER A 401 -29.40 -12.03 27.53
CA SER A 401 -27.98 -12.29 27.69
C SER A 401 -27.15 -12.01 26.42
N ILE A 402 -27.76 -12.16 25.24
CA ILE A 402 -27.06 -11.99 23.95
C ILE A 402 -26.53 -10.55 23.76
N PRO A 403 -27.42 -9.54 23.69
CA PRO A 403 -26.99 -8.17 23.47
C PRO A 403 -26.06 -7.70 24.58
N LEU A 404 -26.30 -8.12 25.81
CA LEU A 404 -25.48 -7.70 26.95
C LEU A 404 -24.05 -8.26 26.84
N SER A 405 -23.89 -9.54 26.49
CA SER A 405 -22.58 -10.16 26.31
C SER A 405 -21.81 -9.53 25.16
N ILE A 406 -22.50 -9.20 24.06
CA ILE A 406 -21.88 -8.52 22.92
C ILE A 406 -21.43 -7.10 23.31
N LEU A 407 -22.26 -6.34 24.06
CA LEU A 407 -21.91 -5.00 24.52
C LEU A 407 -20.69 -5.02 25.46
N ILE A 408 -20.59 -6.01 26.37
CA ILE A 408 -19.39 -6.21 27.19
C ILE A 408 -18.17 -6.51 26.34
N ALA A 409 -18.32 -7.38 25.32
CA ALA A 409 -17.24 -7.70 24.39
C ALA A 409 -16.76 -6.48 23.61
N LEU A 410 -17.67 -5.61 23.13
CA LEU A 410 -17.33 -4.35 22.46
C LEU A 410 -16.55 -3.38 23.38
N VAL A 411 -16.92 -3.30 24.67
CA VAL A 411 -16.14 -2.53 25.65
C VAL A 411 -14.74 -3.11 25.80
N ALA A 412 -14.62 -4.44 25.93
CA ALA A 412 -13.33 -5.09 26.07
C ALA A 412 -12.44 -4.92 24.82
N LEU A 413 -13.02 -5.01 23.61
CA LEU A 413 -12.33 -4.74 22.35
C LEU A 413 -11.81 -3.30 22.30
N LYS A 414 -12.65 -2.32 22.68
CA LYS A 414 -12.25 -0.91 22.74
C LYS A 414 -11.08 -0.67 23.71
N LEU A 415 -11.14 -1.26 24.89
CA LEU A 415 -10.07 -1.16 25.89
C LEU A 415 -8.76 -1.84 25.45
N SER A 416 -8.86 -2.81 24.53
CA SER A 416 -7.71 -3.54 23.96
C SER A 416 -7.23 -2.93 22.64
N ASN A 417 -7.72 -1.76 22.23
CA ASN A 417 -7.43 -1.09 20.96
C ASN A 417 -7.67 -1.98 19.72
N VAL A 418 -8.67 -2.85 19.77
CA VAL A 418 -9.05 -3.73 18.65
C VAL A 418 -10.16 -3.07 17.84
N SER A 419 -9.98 -2.97 16.50
CA SER A 419 -10.97 -2.40 15.59
C SER A 419 -12.13 -3.36 15.27
N LEU A 420 -13.27 -2.81 14.83
CA LEU A 420 -14.34 -3.58 14.21
C LEU A 420 -14.04 -3.73 12.71
N ASN A 421 -13.79 -4.96 12.30
CA ASN A 421 -13.52 -5.32 10.92
C ASN A 421 -14.31 -6.59 10.54
N ILE A 422 -14.20 -7.03 9.29
CA ILE A 422 -14.90 -8.23 8.78
C ILE A 422 -14.65 -9.44 9.69
N LEU A 423 -13.41 -9.63 10.14
CA LEU A 423 -13.04 -10.78 10.96
C LEU A 423 -13.61 -10.69 12.37
N THR A 424 -13.49 -9.52 13.03
CA THR A 424 -14.05 -9.33 14.39
C THR A 424 -15.57 -9.38 14.40
N LEU A 425 -16.24 -8.83 13.38
CA LEU A 425 -17.69 -8.95 13.23
C LEU A 425 -18.12 -10.39 12.96
N GLY A 426 -17.37 -11.11 12.12
CA GLY A 426 -17.55 -12.55 11.90
C GLY A 426 -17.40 -13.35 13.21
N ALA A 427 -16.37 -13.04 14.00
CA ALA A 427 -16.14 -13.64 15.32
C ALA A 427 -17.31 -13.41 16.28
N LEU A 428 -17.80 -12.17 16.37
CA LEU A 428 -18.97 -11.82 17.19
C LEU A 428 -20.22 -12.59 16.73
N THR A 429 -20.44 -12.71 15.41
CA THR A 429 -21.57 -13.46 14.85
C THR A 429 -21.50 -14.95 15.22
N VAL A 430 -20.32 -15.57 15.08
CA VAL A 430 -20.10 -16.97 15.49
C VAL A 430 -20.27 -17.14 17.00
N ALA A 431 -19.82 -16.17 17.80
CA ALA A 431 -19.95 -16.21 19.24
C ALA A 431 -21.40 -16.17 19.72
N ILE A 432 -22.34 -15.56 18.98
CA ILE A 432 -23.78 -15.46 19.37
C ILE A 432 -24.36 -16.84 19.69
N GLY A 433 -24.10 -17.86 18.85
CA GLY A 433 -24.58 -19.22 19.08
C GLY A 433 -24.09 -19.81 20.41
N ARG A 434 -22.83 -19.58 20.77
CA ARG A 434 -22.23 -20.04 22.03
C ARG A 434 -22.67 -19.24 23.25
N VAL A 435 -22.85 -17.93 23.06
CA VAL A 435 -23.33 -17.02 24.13
C VAL A 435 -24.73 -17.40 24.62
N ILE A 436 -25.61 -17.81 23.68
CA ILE A 436 -26.95 -18.25 24.04
C ILE A 436 -26.92 -19.55 24.86
N ASP A 437 -26.05 -20.48 24.47
CA ASP A 437 -25.97 -21.82 25.04
C ASP A 437 -25.73 -21.80 26.58
N ASP A 438 -24.75 -21.00 27.03
CA ASP A 438 -24.43 -20.85 28.45
C ASP A 438 -25.66 -20.38 29.27
N SER A 439 -26.41 -19.43 28.73
CA SER A 439 -27.58 -18.86 29.39
C SER A 439 -28.78 -19.83 29.40
N ILE A 440 -28.97 -20.60 28.32
CA ILE A 440 -30.03 -21.62 28.24
C ILE A 440 -29.83 -22.69 29.36
N VAL A 441 -28.60 -23.22 29.44
CA VAL A 441 -28.30 -24.29 30.43
C VAL A 441 -28.55 -23.82 31.87
N VAL A 442 -28.15 -22.58 32.19
CA VAL A 442 -28.39 -22.04 33.56
C VAL A 442 -29.88 -21.84 33.83
N VAL A 443 -30.62 -21.22 32.88
CA VAL A 443 -32.07 -20.95 33.04
C VAL A 443 -32.87 -22.25 33.12
N GLU A 444 -32.54 -23.21 32.26
CA GLU A 444 -33.22 -24.50 32.26
C GLU A 444 -33.00 -25.27 33.56
N ASN A 445 -31.76 -25.29 34.03
CA ASN A 445 -31.46 -25.97 35.30
C ASN A 445 -32.19 -25.31 36.50
N ILE A 446 -32.20 -23.95 36.54
CA ILE A 446 -32.97 -23.21 37.55
C ILE A 446 -34.47 -23.54 37.44
N TYR A 447 -35.02 -23.56 36.20
CA TYR A 447 -36.44 -23.89 35.96
C TYR A 447 -36.76 -25.34 36.36
N ARG A 448 -35.86 -26.29 36.04
CA ARG A 448 -35.98 -27.71 36.39
C ARG A 448 -36.04 -27.87 37.91
N CYS A 449 -35.08 -27.30 38.64
CA CYS A 449 -35.03 -27.39 40.11
C CYS A 449 -36.22 -26.72 40.79
N LEU A 450 -36.68 -25.56 40.26
CA LEU A 450 -37.88 -24.88 40.77
C LEU A 450 -39.18 -25.65 40.49
N SER A 451 -39.21 -26.55 39.50
CA SER A 451 -40.36 -27.33 39.11
C SER A 451 -40.39 -28.70 39.81
N ASP A 452 -39.35 -29.10 40.51
CA ASP A 452 -39.23 -30.39 41.20
C ASP A 452 -39.96 -30.33 42.55
N PRO A 453 -41.04 -31.18 42.77
CA PRO A 453 -41.77 -31.20 44.03
C PRO A 453 -40.97 -31.78 45.20
N HIS A 454 -39.87 -32.51 44.94
CA HIS A 454 -39.03 -33.17 45.93
C HIS A 454 -37.80 -32.36 46.35
N GLU A 455 -37.65 -31.17 45.82
CA GLU A 455 -36.50 -30.33 46.13
C GLU A 455 -36.68 -29.65 47.51
N GLU A 456 -35.73 -29.89 48.40
CA GLU A 456 -35.76 -29.39 49.79
C GLU A 456 -35.37 -27.93 49.91
N LEU A 457 -34.52 -27.44 48.99
CA LEU A 457 -34.08 -26.05 48.97
C LEU A 457 -35.17 -25.14 48.41
N LYS A 458 -35.30 -23.94 48.94
CA LYS A 458 -36.27 -22.94 48.47
C LYS A 458 -35.61 -21.61 48.19
N ASP A 459 -36.32 -20.82 47.38
CA ASP A 459 -35.97 -19.43 47.08
C ASP A 459 -34.53 -19.26 46.52
N GLU A 460 -33.78 -18.30 47.08
CA GLU A 460 -32.44 -17.96 46.58
C GLU A 460 -31.40 -19.05 46.74
N ASN A 461 -31.54 -19.89 47.79
CA ASN A 461 -30.61 -20.99 48.03
C ASN A 461 -30.73 -22.10 46.95
N LEU A 462 -31.96 -22.34 46.44
CA LEU A 462 -32.20 -23.26 45.35
C LEU A 462 -31.55 -22.76 44.06
N ILE A 463 -31.69 -21.45 43.73
CA ILE A 463 -31.10 -20.86 42.55
C ILE A 463 -29.57 -20.91 42.62
N ILE A 464 -28.97 -20.66 43.82
CA ILE A 464 -27.52 -20.79 44.02
C ILE A 464 -27.07 -22.24 43.75
N SER A 465 -27.81 -23.23 44.30
CA SER A 465 -27.49 -24.65 44.12
C SER A 465 -27.58 -25.06 42.65
N ALA A 466 -28.69 -24.72 41.99
CA ALA A 466 -28.92 -25.02 40.59
C ALA A 466 -27.86 -24.40 39.64
N THR A 467 -27.49 -23.13 39.90
CA THR A 467 -26.45 -22.47 39.10
C THR A 467 -25.08 -23.08 39.35
N LYS A 468 -24.76 -23.47 40.60
CA LYS A 468 -23.48 -24.09 40.93
C LYS A 468 -23.32 -25.47 40.30
N GLU A 469 -24.39 -26.23 40.16
CA GLU A 469 -24.40 -27.56 39.53
C GLU A 469 -23.90 -27.52 38.06
N VAL A 470 -24.39 -26.54 37.28
CA VAL A 470 -24.05 -26.39 35.85
C VAL A 470 -22.82 -25.52 35.59
N PHE A 471 -22.30 -24.84 36.58
CA PHE A 471 -21.17 -23.92 36.42
C PHE A 471 -19.90 -24.61 35.92
N LYS A 472 -19.49 -25.74 36.50
CA LYS A 472 -18.28 -26.46 36.11
C LYS A 472 -18.34 -26.91 34.65
N PRO A 473 -19.42 -27.56 34.16
CA PRO A 473 -19.59 -27.92 32.76
C PRO A 473 -19.50 -26.69 31.81
N ILE A 474 -20.21 -25.61 32.15
CA ILE A 474 -20.23 -24.38 31.34
C ILE A 474 -18.83 -23.77 31.28
N MET A 475 -18.19 -23.56 32.42
CA MET A 475 -16.85 -22.99 32.51
C MET A 475 -15.83 -23.84 31.72
N SER A 476 -15.88 -25.16 31.87
CA SER A 476 -14.96 -26.04 31.12
C SER A 476 -15.17 -25.95 29.61
N SER A 477 -16.42 -25.95 29.16
CA SER A 477 -16.77 -25.84 27.74
C SER A 477 -16.31 -24.49 27.15
N THR A 478 -16.58 -23.40 27.86
CA THR A 478 -16.17 -22.05 27.46
C THR A 478 -14.66 -21.91 27.40
N LEU A 479 -13.96 -22.42 28.43
CA LEU A 479 -12.51 -22.40 28.51
C LEU A 479 -11.87 -23.22 27.39
N VAL A 480 -12.38 -24.43 27.11
CA VAL A 480 -11.90 -25.25 25.99
C VAL A 480 -12.06 -24.51 24.66
N THR A 481 -13.19 -23.86 24.43
CA THR A 481 -13.40 -23.07 23.21
C THR A 481 -12.41 -21.91 23.10
N ILE A 482 -12.15 -21.18 24.18
CA ILE A 482 -11.16 -20.08 24.19
C ILE A 482 -9.75 -20.64 23.89
N VAL A 483 -9.37 -21.75 24.53
CA VAL A 483 -8.05 -22.38 24.35
C VAL A 483 -7.81 -22.82 22.89
N VAL A 484 -8.86 -23.22 22.15
CA VAL A 484 -8.74 -23.54 20.72
C VAL A 484 -8.34 -22.32 19.87
N PHE A 485 -8.83 -21.13 20.22
CA PHE A 485 -8.51 -19.89 19.49
C PHE A 485 -7.28 -19.15 20.03
N LEU A 486 -6.85 -19.47 21.26
CA LEU A 486 -5.71 -18.82 21.92
C LEU A 486 -4.40 -18.85 21.10
N PRO A 487 -4.04 -19.95 20.41
CA PRO A 487 -2.83 -20.00 19.59
C PRO A 487 -2.76 -18.92 18.53
N LEU A 488 -3.89 -18.47 17.99
CA LEU A 488 -3.93 -17.41 16.97
C LEU A 488 -3.40 -16.06 17.50
N ILE A 489 -3.43 -15.84 18.81
CA ILE A 489 -2.89 -14.61 19.45
C ILE A 489 -1.36 -14.59 19.39
N PHE A 490 -0.73 -15.77 19.38
CA PHE A 490 0.72 -15.93 19.42
C PHE A 490 1.35 -16.17 18.05
N VAL A 491 0.55 -16.23 16.98
CA VAL A 491 1.06 -16.29 15.61
C VAL A 491 1.75 -14.96 15.32
N SER A 492 3.00 -14.98 14.84
CA SER A 492 3.76 -13.81 14.43
C SER A 492 3.60 -13.53 12.94
N GLY A 493 3.85 -12.28 12.54
CA GLY A 493 3.73 -11.83 11.16
C GLY A 493 2.31 -11.41 10.78
N SER A 494 2.13 -11.00 9.53
CA SER A 494 0.88 -10.39 9.00
C SER A 494 -0.36 -11.24 9.23
N VAL A 495 -0.23 -12.57 9.12
CA VAL A 495 -1.34 -13.51 9.39
C VAL A 495 -1.75 -13.47 10.86
N GLY A 496 -0.78 -13.43 11.77
CA GLY A 496 -1.04 -13.36 13.20
C GLY A 496 -1.74 -12.06 13.59
N GLU A 497 -1.27 -10.94 13.07
CA GLU A 497 -1.88 -9.62 13.32
C GLU A 497 -3.31 -9.55 12.79
N MET A 498 -3.58 -10.16 11.64
CA MET A 498 -4.91 -10.23 11.05
C MET A 498 -5.89 -11.09 11.88
N PHE A 499 -5.43 -12.25 12.43
CA PHE A 499 -6.30 -13.17 13.17
C PHE A 499 -6.33 -12.95 14.70
N ARG A 500 -5.38 -12.18 15.27
CA ARG A 500 -5.39 -11.84 16.71
C ARG A 500 -6.67 -11.13 17.15
N PRO A 501 -7.19 -10.09 16.44
CA PRO A 501 -8.46 -9.45 16.74
C PRO A 501 -9.66 -10.41 16.73
N PHE A 502 -9.68 -11.35 15.76
CA PHE A 502 -10.70 -12.39 15.69
C PHE A 502 -10.72 -13.28 16.94
N ALA A 503 -9.54 -13.77 17.36
CA ALA A 503 -9.41 -14.61 18.55
C ALA A 503 -9.80 -13.85 19.82
N LEU A 504 -9.41 -12.57 19.96
CA LEU A 504 -9.79 -11.72 21.10
C LEU A 504 -11.30 -11.45 21.12
N ALA A 505 -11.93 -11.20 19.97
CA ALA A 505 -13.38 -10.98 19.90
C ALA A 505 -14.18 -12.20 20.37
N ILE A 506 -13.76 -13.42 19.97
CA ILE A 506 -14.36 -14.67 20.47
C ILE A 506 -14.13 -14.79 21.98
N ALA A 507 -12.89 -14.65 22.44
CA ALA A 507 -12.56 -14.82 23.85
C ALA A 507 -13.33 -13.85 24.76
N PHE A 508 -13.39 -12.57 24.40
CA PHE A 508 -14.13 -11.57 25.16
C PHE A 508 -15.63 -11.83 25.15
N SER A 509 -16.21 -12.24 24.02
CA SER A 509 -17.63 -12.58 23.92
C SER A 509 -18.00 -13.76 24.80
N LEU A 510 -17.17 -14.80 24.80
CA LEU A 510 -17.40 -16.00 25.60
C LEU A 510 -17.20 -15.73 27.12
N LEU A 511 -16.17 -14.97 27.48
CA LEU A 511 -15.98 -14.56 28.90
C LEU A 511 -17.12 -13.68 29.38
N ALA A 512 -17.60 -12.75 28.52
CA ALA A 512 -18.78 -11.94 28.82
C ALA A 512 -20.02 -12.80 29.01
N SER A 513 -20.26 -13.81 28.15
CA SER A 513 -21.36 -14.76 28.28
C SER A 513 -21.31 -15.51 29.59
N LEU A 514 -20.14 -16.07 29.95
CA LEU A 514 -19.96 -16.78 31.22
C LEU A 514 -20.28 -15.87 32.40
N LEU A 515 -19.81 -14.62 32.37
CA LEU A 515 -20.07 -13.63 33.42
C LEU A 515 -21.58 -13.32 33.55
N VAL A 516 -22.26 -13.08 32.42
CA VAL A 516 -23.69 -12.80 32.37
C VAL A 516 -24.51 -13.99 32.82
N SER A 517 -24.16 -15.22 32.43
CA SER A 517 -24.86 -16.44 32.74
C SER A 517 -24.81 -16.80 34.24
N ILE A 518 -23.72 -16.42 34.98
CA ILE A 518 -23.58 -16.66 36.39
C ILE A 518 -23.99 -15.48 37.29
N THR A 519 -24.24 -14.30 36.71
CA THR A 519 -24.63 -13.12 37.51
C THR A 519 -26.06 -12.67 37.18
N LEU A 520 -26.29 -12.20 35.96
CA LEU A 520 -27.58 -11.64 35.58
C LEU A 520 -28.66 -12.70 35.42
N VAL A 521 -28.34 -13.82 34.79
CA VAL A 521 -29.34 -14.87 34.52
C VAL A 521 -29.96 -15.42 35.80
N PRO A 522 -29.20 -15.79 36.88
CA PRO A 522 -29.78 -16.20 38.17
C PRO A 522 -30.56 -15.07 38.85
N ALA A 523 -30.10 -13.80 38.76
CA ALA A 523 -30.80 -12.65 39.37
C ALA A 523 -32.17 -12.39 38.70
N LEU A 524 -32.22 -12.50 37.35
CA LEU A 524 -33.47 -12.41 36.59
C LEU A 524 -34.38 -13.62 36.89
N GLY A 525 -33.80 -14.82 36.98
CA GLY A 525 -34.52 -16.04 37.35
C GLY A 525 -35.20 -15.89 38.73
N ALA A 526 -34.47 -15.41 39.75
CA ALA A 526 -35.01 -15.15 41.08
C ALA A 526 -36.16 -14.12 41.07
N THR A 527 -36.10 -13.14 40.14
CA THR A 527 -37.12 -12.09 40.07
C THR A 527 -38.37 -12.57 39.33
N LEU A 528 -38.20 -13.22 38.15
CA LEU A 528 -39.32 -13.62 37.27
C LEU A 528 -40.07 -14.87 37.76
N PHE A 529 -39.41 -15.72 38.57
CA PHE A 529 -40.02 -16.93 39.13
C PHE A 529 -40.48 -16.77 40.59
N LYS A 530 -40.33 -15.59 41.21
CA LYS A 530 -40.72 -15.30 42.58
C LYS A 530 -42.21 -15.64 42.92
N LYS A 531 -43.11 -15.58 41.93
CA LYS A 531 -44.54 -15.92 42.08
C LYS A 531 -44.82 -17.42 42.01
N GLY A 532 -43.77 -18.28 42.04
CA GLY A 532 -43.91 -19.71 41.85
C GLY A 532 -44.22 -20.12 40.41
N ILE A 533 -43.81 -21.31 40.03
CA ILE A 533 -44.19 -21.94 38.79
C ILE A 533 -45.37 -22.82 39.08
N LYS A 534 -46.54 -22.65 38.43
CA LYS A 534 -47.60 -23.63 38.50
C LYS A 534 -47.05 -24.96 37.98
N ALA A 535 -46.79 -25.87 38.89
CA ALA A 535 -46.34 -27.20 38.51
C ALA A 535 -47.37 -27.85 37.59
N LYS A 536 -47.11 -27.74 36.29
CA LYS A 536 -47.80 -28.57 35.32
C LYS A 536 -47.12 -29.95 35.48
N ARG A 537 -47.87 -30.90 36.08
CA ARG A 537 -47.43 -32.31 36.08
C ARG A 537 -47.02 -32.65 34.63
N GLN A 538 -45.74 -32.63 34.34
CA GLN A 538 -45.26 -33.28 33.16
C GLN A 538 -45.65 -34.74 33.28
N LYS A 539 -46.52 -35.23 32.39
CA LYS A 539 -46.71 -36.67 32.26
C LYS A 539 -45.33 -37.26 32.02
N GLU A 540 -44.89 -38.13 32.88
CA GLU A 540 -43.71 -38.99 32.78
C GLU A 540 -43.81 -39.91 31.55
N GLY A 541 -44.00 -39.33 30.37
CA GLY A 541 -43.96 -40.01 29.10
C GLY A 541 -42.74 -39.54 28.31
N ILE A 542 -41.73 -40.40 28.27
CA ILE A 542 -40.58 -40.17 27.38
C ILE A 542 -41.16 -40.11 25.96
N GLY A 543 -41.09 -38.94 25.31
CA GLY A 543 -41.63 -38.77 23.93
C GLY A 543 -40.87 -39.65 22.94
N VAL A 544 -41.52 -40.00 21.84
CA VAL A 544 -41.01 -40.89 20.78
C VAL A 544 -39.55 -40.52 20.34
N VAL A 545 -39.28 -39.22 20.30
CA VAL A 545 -37.92 -38.70 19.95
C VAL A 545 -36.90 -39.04 21.06
N SER A 546 -37.28 -38.92 22.35
CA SER A 546 -36.40 -39.21 23.48
C SER A 546 -36.11 -40.70 23.59
N ASP A 547 -37.11 -41.55 23.31
CA ASP A 547 -36.93 -43.00 23.28
C ASP A 547 -36.00 -43.42 22.11
N GLY A 548 -36.15 -42.83 20.95
CA GLY A 548 -35.23 -43.03 19.84
C GLY A 548 -33.77 -42.68 20.18
N TYR A 549 -33.58 -41.50 20.78
CA TYR A 549 -32.28 -41.07 21.26
C TYR A 549 -31.69 -42.00 22.32
N ARG A 550 -32.47 -42.40 23.28
CA ARG A 550 -32.04 -43.32 24.31
C ARG A 550 -31.51 -44.65 23.74
N ARG A 551 -32.19 -45.22 22.73
CA ARG A 551 -31.77 -46.44 22.05
C ARG A 551 -30.42 -46.26 21.36
N ILE A 552 -30.27 -45.16 20.61
CA ILE A 552 -29.01 -44.80 19.91
C ILE A 552 -27.90 -44.63 20.93
N LEU A 553 -28.12 -43.90 22.01
CA LEU A 553 -27.13 -43.66 23.06
C LEU A 553 -26.73 -44.97 23.74
N GLN A 554 -27.66 -45.83 24.08
CA GLN A 554 -27.38 -47.13 24.71
C GLN A 554 -26.57 -48.03 23.76
N TRP A 555 -26.90 -48.03 22.45
CA TRP A 555 -26.12 -48.73 21.45
C TRP A 555 -24.69 -48.20 21.34
N SER A 556 -24.54 -46.84 21.25
CA SER A 556 -23.24 -46.19 21.18
C SER A 556 -22.36 -46.48 22.41
N LEU A 557 -22.93 -46.48 23.61
CA LEU A 557 -22.21 -46.79 24.86
C LEU A 557 -21.80 -48.27 24.94
N ARG A 558 -22.59 -49.17 24.32
CA ARG A 558 -22.24 -50.60 24.27
C ARG A 558 -21.12 -50.87 23.24
N HIS A 559 -21.09 -50.08 22.13
CA HIS A 559 -20.17 -50.29 21.02
C HIS A 559 -19.19 -49.13 20.88
N LYS A 560 -18.56 -48.70 21.97
CA LYS A 560 -17.66 -47.51 22.01
C LYS A 560 -16.61 -47.51 20.93
N TRP A 561 -15.93 -48.65 20.71
CA TRP A 561 -14.88 -48.77 19.71
C TRP A 561 -15.41 -48.60 18.27
N ILE A 562 -16.60 -49.11 17.95
CA ILE A 562 -17.22 -48.97 16.65
C ILE A 562 -17.52 -47.48 16.39
N VAL A 563 -18.08 -46.78 17.38
CA VAL A 563 -18.39 -45.35 17.27
C VAL A 563 -17.12 -44.53 17.08
N ILE A 564 -16.04 -44.83 17.83
CA ILE A 564 -14.74 -44.17 17.66
C ILE A 564 -14.19 -44.37 16.26
N VAL A 565 -14.17 -45.59 15.75
CA VAL A 565 -13.68 -45.92 14.41
C VAL A 565 -14.49 -45.21 13.33
N ILE A 566 -15.82 -45.24 13.43
CA ILE A 566 -16.70 -44.50 12.48
C ILE A 566 -16.39 -43.02 12.52
N SER A 567 -16.27 -42.41 13.72
CA SER A 567 -15.95 -41.01 13.87
C SER A 567 -14.62 -40.62 13.22
N VAL A 568 -13.59 -41.46 13.42
CA VAL A 568 -12.27 -41.27 12.81
C VAL A 568 -12.34 -41.40 11.29
N VAL A 569 -13.05 -42.43 10.78
CA VAL A 569 -13.22 -42.61 9.33
C VAL A 569 -13.96 -41.46 8.68
N VAL A 570 -15.04 -40.98 9.31
CA VAL A 570 -15.79 -39.80 8.84
C VAL A 570 -14.91 -38.55 8.87
N LEU A 571 -14.13 -38.33 9.94
CA LEU A 571 -13.18 -37.22 10.06
C LEU A 571 -12.13 -37.26 8.95
N LEU A 572 -11.42 -38.37 8.79
CA LEU A 572 -10.40 -38.52 7.77
C LEU A 572 -10.99 -38.44 6.35
N GLY A 573 -12.16 -39.07 6.13
CA GLY A 573 -12.85 -39.04 4.84
C GLY A 573 -13.31 -37.62 4.48
N SER A 574 -13.90 -36.88 5.42
CA SER A 574 -14.32 -35.47 5.19
C SER A 574 -13.13 -34.53 5.00
N THR A 575 -12.05 -34.72 5.74
CA THR A 575 -10.80 -33.95 5.58
C THR A 575 -10.16 -34.26 4.21
N GLY A 576 -10.08 -35.52 3.81
CA GLY A 576 -9.58 -35.93 2.50
C GLY A 576 -10.44 -35.41 1.35
N LEU A 577 -11.77 -35.52 1.46
CA LEU A 577 -12.68 -34.95 0.46
C LEU A 577 -12.58 -33.41 0.40
N GLY A 578 -12.52 -32.76 1.56
CA GLY A 578 -12.38 -31.31 1.64
C GLY A 578 -11.09 -30.82 1.00
N SER A 579 -9.96 -31.51 1.22
CA SER A 579 -8.67 -31.12 0.64
C SER A 579 -8.64 -31.20 -0.89
N VAL A 580 -9.45 -32.09 -1.50
CA VAL A 580 -9.54 -32.26 -2.96
C VAL A 580 -10.59 -31.35 -3.59
N THR A 581 -11.69 -31.05 -2.88
CA THR A 581 -12.82 -30.30 -3.45
C THR A 581 -12.83 -28.83 -3.08
N LEU A 582 -12.26 -28.45 -1.93
CA LEU A 582 -12.19 -27.07 -1.47
C LEU A 582 -10.83 -26.48 -1.89
N GLY A 583 -10.84 -25.52 -2.79
CA GLY A 583 -9.65 -24.71 -3.09
C GLY A 583 -9.26 -23.85 -1.88
N THR A 584 -7.98 -23.56 -1.73
CA THR A 584 -7.50 -22.59 -0.74
C THR A 584 -7.61 -21.17 -1.30
N SER A 585 -8.66 -20.45 -0.94
CA SER A 585 -8.83 -19.02 -1.22
C SER A 585 -8.78 -18.25 0.10
N TYR A 586 -7.99 -17.18 0.15
CA TYR A 586 -7.74 -16.46 1.39
C TYR A 586 -8.92 -15.57 1.81
N ILE A 587 -9.43 -14.76 0.90
CA ILE A 587 -10.61 -13.91 1.08
C ILE A 587 -11.21 -13.66 -0.31
N SER A 588 -12.51 -13.84 -0.48
CA SER A 588 -13.24 -13.40 -1.69
C SER A 588 -13.45 -11.89 -1.61
N SER A 589 -13.12 -11.15 -2.66
CA SER A 589 -13.52 -9.75 -2.81
C SER A 589 -15.05 -9.68 -2.74
N GLY A 590 -15.58 -9.08 -1.69
CA GLY A 590 -17.01 -9.00 -1.40
C GLY A 590 -17.87 -8.49 -2.57
N GLU A 591 -19.11 -8.08 -2.31
CA GLU A 591 -20.12 -7.67 -3.32
C GLU A 591 -19.73 -6.49 -4.23
N ASN A 592 -18.56 -5.88 -4.04
CA ASN A 592 -18.07 -4.79 -4.88
C ASN A 592 -17.56 -5.30 -6.22
N LYS A 593 -18.26 -4.90 -7.26
CA LYS A 593 -17.97 -5.29 -8.63
C LYS A 593 -17.05 -4.26 -9.31
N PHE A 594 -15.81 -4.16 -8.75
CA PHE A 594 -14.73 -3.37 -9.30
C PHE A 594 -13.64 -4.28 -9.87
N LEU A 595 -13.14 -3.90 -11.03
CA LEU A 595 -11.98 -4.51 -11.65
C LEU A 595 -10.88 -3.44 -11.73
N ALA A 596 -9.72 -3.73 -11.15
CA ALA A 596 -8.53 -2.88 -11.27
C ALA A 596 -7.48 -3.58 -12.12
N LEU A 597 -7.10 -2.97 -13.23
CA LEU A 597 -6.09 -3.47 -14.14
C LEU A 597 -4.87 -2.56 -14.11
N THR A 598 -3.69 -3.14 -14.09
CA THR A 598 -2.42 -2.41 -14.22
C THR A 598 -1.70 -2.88 -15.48
N TYR A 599 -1.23 -1.94 -16.27
CA TYR A 599 -0.33 -2.18 -17.40
C TYR A 599 1.07 -1.68 -17.04
N THR A 600 2.01 -2.59 -17.00
CA THR A 600 3.43 -2.25 -16.90
C THR A 600 4.00 -2.22 -18.31
N PRO A 601 4.40 -1.04 -18.83
CA PRO A 601 4.89 -0.94 -20.18
C PRO A 601 6.20 -1.69 -20.36
N LYS A 602 6.44 -2.14 -21.59
CA LYS A 602 7.77 -2.65 -21.94
C LYS A 602 8.80 -1.51 -21.78
N PRO A 603 10.00 -1.79 -21.25
CA PRO A 603 11.05 -0.78 -21.16
C PRO A 603 11.28 -0.07 -22.52
N GLY A 604 11.27 1.27 -22.50
CA GLY A 604 11.39 2.09 -23.71
C GLY A 604 10.09 2.34 -24.47
N GLU A 605 8.96 1.83 -23.98
CA GLU A 605 7.67 2.12 -24.60
C GLU A 605 7.27 3.59 -24.40
N THR A 606 6.85 4.25 -25.49
CA THR A 606 6.50 5.67 -25.44
C THR A 606 5.13 5.91 -24.81
N GLN A 607 4.97 7.03 -24.10
CA GLN A 607 3.67 7.42 -23.52
C GLN A 607 2.55 7.45 -24.58
N LYS A 608 2.86 7.85 -25.81
CA LYS A 608 1.90 7.86 -26.92
C LYS A 608 1.40 6.46 -27.29
N SER A 609 2.28 5.44 -27.23
CA SER A 609 1.91 4.03 -27.43
C SER A 609 0.99 3.57 -26.32
N ILE A 610 1.33 3.90 -25.07
CA ILE A 610 0.56 3.50 -23.88
C ILE A 610 -0.85 4.11 -23.91
N ILE A 611 -0.99 5.38 -24.33
CA ILE A 611 -2.30 6.03 -24.52
C ILE A 611 -3.14 5.24 -25.52
N LYS A 612 -2.55 4.84 -26.66
CA LYS A 612 -3.26 4.05 -27.67
C LYS A 612 -3.73 2.70 -27.09
N HIS A 613 -2.91 2.04 -26.30
CA HIS A 613 -3.28 0.79 -25.62
C HIS A 613 -4.43 1.02 -24.61
N ALA A 614 -4.40 2.12 -23.86
CA ALA A 614 -5.49 2.48 -22.96
C ALA A 614 -6.82 2.68 -23.71
N GLU A 615 -6.78 3.40 -24.83
CA GLU A 615 -7.97 3.68 -25.66
C GLU A 615 -8.54 2.40 -26.29
N GLU A 616 -7.69 1.46 -26.68
CA GLU A 616 -8.11 0.16 -27.22
C GLU A 616 -8.83 -0.69 -26.15
N VAL A 617 -8.26 -0.75 -24.95
CA VAL A 617 -8.87 -1.46 -23.82
C VAL A 617 -10.16 -0.76 -23.36
N GLN A 618 -10.16 0.56 -23.28
CA GLN A 618 -11.36 1.33 -22.96
C GLN A 618 -12.50 1.03 -23.93
N LYS A 619 -12.24 1.08 -25.23
CA LYS A 619 -13.24 0.79 -26.26
C LYS A 619 -13.85 -0.63 -26.11
N TYR A 620 -13.04 -1.61 -25.75
CA TYR A 620 -13.52 -2.96 -25.46
C TYR A 620 -14.44 -2.98 -24.22
N LEU A 621 -14.04 -2.31 -23.15
CA LEU A 621 -14.78 -2.26 -21.89
C LEU A 621 -16.09 -1.46 -22.04
N ASP A 622 -16.08 -0.35 -22.76
CA ASP A 622 -17.28 0.48 -23.02
C ASP A 622 -18.36 -0.28 -23.79
N ASN A 623 -18.00 -1.28 -24.60
CA ASN A 623 -18.93 -2.14 -25.32
C ASN A 623 -19.62 -3.21 -24.44
N LYS A 624 -19.18 -3.37 -23.18
CA LYS A 624 -19.81 -4.31 -22.24
C LYS A 624 -21.01 -3.69 -21.55
N SER A 625 -22.20 -4.26 -21.72
CA SER A 625 -23.47 -3.73 -21.20
C SER A 625 -23.56 -3.59 -19.69
N LYS A 626 -22.72 -4.34 -18.95
CA LYS A 626 -22.66 -4.34 -17.48
C LYS A 626 -21.58 -3.40 -16.92
N VAL A 627 -20.75 -2.80 -17.76
CA VAL A 627 -19.79 -1.78 -17.32
C VAL A 627 -20.52 -0.45 -17.12
N GLU A 628 -20.27 0.19 -15.99
CA GLU A 628 -20.84 1.50 -15.61
C GLU A 628 -19.86 2.63 -15.86
N THR A 629 -18.59 2.42 -15.47
CA THR A 629 -17.54 3.45 -15.57
C THR A 629 -16.21 2.78 -15.88
N VAL A 630 -15.47 3.36 -16.82
CA VAL A 630 -14.07 3.04 -17.11
C VAL A 630 -13.24 4.30 -16.87
N GLN A 631 -12.31 4.23 -15.92
CA GLN A 631 -11.35 5.31 -15.65
C GLN A 631 -9.94 4.76 -15.83
N TYR A 632 -9.07 5.49 -16.53
CA TYR A 632 -7.66 5.16 -16.59
C TYR A 632 -6.77 6.34 -16.26
N SER A 633 -5.58 6.04 -15.72
CA SER A 633 -4.51 7.00 -15.44
C SER A 633 -3.19 6.45 -15.96
N ILE A 634 -2.35 7.32 -16.55
CA ILE A 634 -1.03 6.99 -17.10
C ILE A 634 -0.01 7.98 -16.53
N GLY A 635 1.14 7.49 -16.02
CA GLY A 635 2.25 8.31 -15.58
C GLY A 635 1.99 9.09 -14.29
N GLY A 636 1.09 8.64 -13.43
CA GLY A 636 0.93 9.16 -12.07
C GLY A 636 1.47 8.18 -11.04
N PRO A 637 1.67 8.60 -9.78
CA PRO A 637 2.00 7.68 -8.70
C PRO A 637 0.98 6.54 -8.60
N THR A 638 1.48 5.33 -8.53
CA THR A 638 0.70 4.12 -8.29
C THR A 638 1.32 3.36 -7.11
N PRO A 639 0.61 2.43 -6.47
CA PRO A 639 1.20 1.62 -5.40
C PRO A 639 2.44 0.82 -5.83
N GLN A 640 2.55 0.49 -7.14
CA GLN A 640 3.69 -0.22 -7.71
C GLN A 640 4.80 0.70 -8.23
N ASP A 641 4.47 1.95 -8.51
CA ASP A 641 5.38 3.00 -8.96
C ASP A 641 5.02 4.30 -8.25
N PRO A 642 5.41 4.44 -6.98
CA PRO A 642 5.11 5.64 -6.20
C PRO A 642 5.73 6.92 -6.76
N THR A 643 6.79 6.78 -7.57
CA THR A 643 7.46 7.91 -8.23
C THR A 643 6.75 8.34 -9.52
N GLY A 644 5.89 7.50 -10.10
CA GLY A 644 5.26 7.73 -11.41
C GLY A 644 6.25 7.76 -12.58
N SER A 645 7.48 7.29 -12.36
CA SER A 645 8.58 7.40 -13.33
C SER A 645 8.47 6.47 -14.53
N THR A 646 7.72 5.37 -14.40
CA THR A 646 7.67 4.29 -15.40
C THR A 646 6.57 4.43 -16.44
N ASN A 647 5.78 5.50 -16.44
CA ASN A 647 4.59 5.66 -17.29
C ASN A 647 3.60 4.48 -17.18
N SER A 648 3.59 3.77 -16.06
CA SER A 648 2.64 2.68 -15.83
C SER A 648 1.19 3.20 -15.91
N MET A 649 0.28 2.32 -16.31
CA MET A 649 -1.13 2.65 -16.48
C MET A 649 -1.96 1.84 -15.49
N ALA A 650 -2.89 2.50 -14.81
CA ALA A 650 -3.94 1.88 -14.02
C ALA A 650 -5.30 2.12 -14.66
N ILE A 651 -6.11 1.06 -14.77
CA ILE A 651 -7.50 1.15 -15.23
C ILE A 651 -8.42 0.66 -14.12
N MET A 652 -9.36 1.49 -13.75
CA MET A 652 -10.42 1.16 -12.79
C MET A 652 -11.73 1.00 -13.54
N VAL A 653 -12.36 -0.15 -13.41
CA VAL A 653 -13.63 -0.48 -14.07
C VAL A 653 -14.69 -0.77 -13.02
N LYS A 654 -15.73 0.01 -13.01
CA LYS A 654 -16.90 -0.21 -12.16
C LYS A 654 -17.98 -0.92 -12.97
N TYR A 655 -18.47 -2.04 -12.45
CA TYR A 655 -19.58 -2.80 -13.01
C TYR A 655 -20.88 -2.50 -12.26
N LYS A 656 -22.00 -2.75 -12.90
CA LYS A 656 -23.33 -2.69 -12.28
C LYS A 656 -23.45 -3.77 -11.20
N SER A 657 -24.16 -3.47 -10.12
CA SER A 657 -24.34 -4.38 -8.98
C SER A 657 -25.01 -5.72 -9.37
N ASP A 658 -25.83 -5.72 -10.41
CA ASP A 658 -26.54 -6.89 -10.94
C ASP A 658 -25.70 -7.76 -11.92
N THR A 659 -24.38 -7.53 -12.04
CA THR A 659 -23.52 -8.32 -12.92
C THR A 659 -23.40 -9.76 -12.41
N PRO A 660 -23.81 -10.78 -13.16
CA PRO A 660 -23.72 -12.16 -12.71
C PRO A 660 -22.29 -12.69 -12.84
N ASN A 661 -21.91 -13.65 -11.99
CA ASN A 661 -20.62 -14.36 -12.03
C ASN A 661 -19.41 -13.43 -12.16
N PHE A 662 -19.40 -12.36 -11.38
CA PHE A 662 -18.36 -11.33 -11.46
C PHE A 662 -16.94 -11.88 -11.15
N ASP A 663 -16.84 -12.91 -10.32
CA ASP A 663 -15.56 -13.52 -9.94
C ASP A 663 -14.75 -14.05 -11.14
N GLU A 664 -15.43 -14.40 -12.24
CA GLU A 664 -14.78 -14.85 -13.48
C GLU A 664 -14.47 -13.70 -14.45
N GLU A 665 -15.03 -12.53 -14.21
CA GLU A 665 -14.94 -11.40 -15.14
C GLU A 665 -13.50 -10.86 -15.29
N PRO A 666 -12.69 -10.73 -14.20
CA PRO A 666 -11.30 -10.31 -14.30
C PRO A 666 -10.48 -11.19 -15.24
N ASP A 667 -10.62 -12.51 -15.12
CA ASP A 667 -9.88 -13.45 -15.96
C ASP A 667 -10.36 -13.41 -17.42
N LYS A 668 -11.67 -13.26 -17.65
CA LYS A 668 -12.23 -13.09 -19.02
C LYS A 668 -11.71 -11.81 -19.69
N VAL A 669 -11.66 -10.71 -18.93
CA VAL A 669 -11.17 -9.43 -19.42
C VAL A 669 -9.68 -9.49 -19.73
N LEU A 670 -8.86 -10.02 -18.81
CA LEU A 670 -7.42 -10.17 -19.04
C LEU A 670 -7.13 -11.04 -20.26
N LYS A 671 -7.78 -12.20 -20.35
CA LYS A 671 -7.62 -13.11 -21.50
C LYS A 671 -7.98 -12.45 -22.84
N HIS A 672 -8.97 -11.57 -22.84
CA HIS A 672 -9.33 -10.81 -24.04
C HIS A 672 -8.29 -9.73 -24.36
N ILE A 673 -7.80 -8.98 -23.35
CA ILE A 673 -6.79 -7.95 -23.52
C ILE A 673 -5.48 -8.55 -24.05
N GLU A 674 -5.11 -9.74 -23.63
CA GLU A 674 -3.94 -10.47 -24.18
C GLU A 674 -4.02 -10.71 -25.69
N THR A 675 -5.23 -10.77 -26.27
CA THR A 675 -5.41 -10.91 -27.73
C THR A 675 -4.95 -9.66 -28.49
N PHE A 676 -4.86 -8.50 -27.84
CA PHE A 676 -4.37 -7.26 -28.45
C PHE A 676 -2.86 -7.27 -28.69
N LYS A 677 -2.15 -8.24 -28.11
CA LYS A 677 -0.69 -8.43 -28.27
C LYS A 677 0.13 -7.16 -27.99
N GLN A 678 -0.29 -6.40 -26.99
CA GLN A 678 0.42 -5.21 -26.56
C GLN A 678 1.76 -5.58 -25.92
N PRO A 679 2.82 -4.78 -26.08
CA PRO A 679 4.18 -5.20 -25.73
C PRO A 679 4.46 -5.30 -24.23
N GLY A 680 3.71 -4.60 -23.38
CA GLY A 680 3.82 -4.60 -21.91
C GLY A 680 3.04 -5.74 -21.25
N ASN A 681 2.95 -5.69 -19.94
CA ASN A 681 2.29 -6.71 -19.13
C ASN A 681 1.03 -6.18 -18.47
N TRP A 682 -0.08 -6.87 -18.66
CA TRP A 682 -1.32 -6.63 -17.95
C TRP A 682 -1.42 -7.51 -16.71
N LYS A 683 -1.87 -6.93 -15.60
CA LYS A 683 -2.19 -7.63 -14.36
C LYS A 683 -3.53 -7.16 -13.83
N ASN A 684 -4.32 -8.08 -13.26
CA ASN A 684 -5.40 -7.70 -12.37
C ASN A 684 -4.77 -7.31 -11.03
N GLN A 685 -5.06 -6.11 -10.58
CA GLN A 685 -4.73 -5.67 -9.25
C GLN A 685 -5.95 -5.95 -8.38
N ASP A 686 -5.92 -7.07 -7.68
CA ASP A 686 -6.93 -7.32 -6.68
C ASP A 686 -6.78 -6.29 -5.55
N LEU A 687 -7.69 -5.33 -5.51
CA LEU A 687 -7.82 -4.35 -4.43
C LEU A 687 -8.51 -4.98 -3.20
N GLY A 688 -8.90 -6.23 -3.29
CA GLY A 688 -9.36 -7.07 -2.19
C GLY A 688 -8.19 -7.36 -1.26
N ILE A 689 -8.28 -6.87 -0.07
CA ILE A 689 -7.33 -7.04 1.00
C ILE A 689 -7.24 -8.53 1.32
N GLY A 690 -6.11 -9.13 1.02
CA GLY A 690 -5.82 -10.53 1.31
C GLY A 690 -5.86 -11.48 0.12
N ALA A 691 -6.05 -11.00 -1.09
CA ALA A 691 -5.69 -11.81 -2.24
C ALA A 691 -4.18 -11.98 -2.23
N GLY A 692 -3.72 -13.02 -1.64
CA GLY A 692 -2.41 -13.55 -1.95
C GLY A 692 -2.33 -13.61 -3.47
N ASN A 693 -1.37 -12.90 -4.06
CA ASN A 693 -0.99 -13.09 -5.43
C ASN A 693 -1.03 -14.59 -5.69
N ASN A 694 -1.93 -15.08 -6.56
CA ASN A 694 -1.93 -16.48 -6.98
C ASN A 694 -0.63 -16.76 -7.76
N SER A 695 0.48 -16.20 -7.32
CA SER A 695 1.81 -16.34 -7.88
C SER A 695 2.73 -17.04 -6.90
N VAL A 696 3.54 -17.90 -7.45
CA VAL A 696 4.70 -18.45 -6.76
C VAL A 696 5.90 -17.60 -7.11
N GLU A 697 6.64 -17.19 -6.09
CA GLU A 697 7.82 -16.35 -6.22
C GLU A 697 9.06 -17.09 -5.77
N VAL A 698 10.13 -17.02 -6.55
CA VAL A 698 11.43 -17.60 -6.23
C VAL A 698 12.47 -16.49 -6.29
N THR A 699 13.06 -16.16 -5.15
CA THR A 699 14.13 -15.16 -5.05
C THR A 699 15.49 -15.84 -5.11
N VAL A 700 16.34 -15.36 -6.01
CA VAL A 700 17.73 -15.83 -6.19
C VAL A 700 18.66 -14.69 -5.81
N LYS A 701 19.56 -14.94 -4.85
CA LYS A 701 20.54 -13.97 -4.35
C LYS A 701 21.97 -14.44 -4.61
N GLY A 702 22.87 -13.50 -4.90
CA GLY A 702 24.28 -13.79 -5.09
C GLY A 702 25.15 -12.54 -5.22
N PRO A 703 26.48 -12.72 -5.27
CA PRO A 703 27.43 -11.59 -5.18
C PRO A 703 27.43 -10.67 -6.40
N SER A 704 26.92 -11.10 -7.53
CA SER A 704 26.80 -10.26 -8.74
C SER A 704 25.65 -10.76 -9.62
N MET A 705 25.14 -9.87 -10.49
CA MET A 705 24.07 -10.21 -11.46
C MET A 705 24.49 -11.33 -12.40
N ASP A 706 25.73 -11.34 -12.85
CA ASP A 706 26.23 -12.40 -13.76
C ASP A 706 26.30 -13.75 -13.06
N ALA A 707 26.63 -13.79 -11.77
CA ALA A 707 26.66 -15.03 -11.00
C ALA A 707 25.28 -15.68 -10.90
N ILE A 708 24.22 -14.90 -10.69
CA ILE A 708 22.84 -15.44 -10.52
C ILE A 708 22.13 -15.75 -11.83
N LYS A 709 22.50 -15.10 -12.95
CA LYS A 709 21.82 -15.19 -14.25
C LYS A 709 21.64 -16.63 -14.77
N GLY A 710 22.65 -17.47 -14.60
CA GLY A 710 22.58 -18.88 -15.03
C GLY A 710 21.56 -19.70 -14.22
N THR A 711 21.52 -19.47 -12.91
CA THR A 711 20.57 -20.13 -12.00
C THR A 711 19.14 -19.65 -12.24
N VAL A 712 18.94 -18.34 -12.45
CA VAL A 712 17.64 -17.74 -12.77
C VAL A 712 17.04 -18.39 -14.02
N LYS A 713 17.80 -18.50 -15.12
CA LYS A 713 17.34 -19.13 -16.36
C LYS A 713 16.93 -20.60 -16.19
N ARG A 714 17.66 -21.35 -15.33
CA ARG A 714 17.31 -22.74 -15.03
C ARG A 714 16.01 -22.84 -14.25
N ILE A 715 15.82 -21.95 -13.26
CA ILE A 715 14.58 -21.90 -12.46
C ILE A 715 13.40 -21.49 -13.34
N GLU A 716 13.53 -20.48 -14.20
CA GLU A 716 12.49 -20.07 -15.16
C GLU A 716 12.06 -21.25 -16.04
N LYS A 717 13.01 -22.01 -16.55
CA LYS A 717 12.75 -23.20 -17.40
C LYS A 717 11.99 -24.27 -16.63
N GLU A 718 12.42 -24.59 -15.39
CA GLU A 718 11.75 -25.58 -14.56
C GLU A 718 10.34 -25.15 -14.15
N MET A 719 10.15 -23.88 -13.79
CA MET A 719 8.82 -23.34 -13.45
C MET A 719 7.87 -23.34 -14.65
N ASN A 720 8.36 -23.00 -15.85
CA ASN A 720 7.57 -23.09 -17.09
C ASN A 720 7.17 -24.52 -17.46
N GLY A 721 7.91 -25.53 -16.98
CA GLY A 721 7.61 -26.94 -17.19
C GLY A 721 6.58 -27.53 -16.22
N ILE A 722 6.04 -26.72 -15.28
CA ILE A 722 5.04 -27.18 -14.31
C ILE A 722 3.64 -26.83 -14.85
N ASP A 723 2.83 -27.88 -15.05
CA ASP A 723 1.44 -27.69 -15.46
C ASP A 723 0.65 -26.90 -14.39
N GLY A 724 -0.14 -25.91 -14.83
CA GLY A 724 -0.87 -24.99 -13.95
C GLY A 724 -0.05 -23.78 -13.45
N ILE A 725 1.17 -23.57 -13.96
CA ILE A 725 1.93 -22.34 -13.79
C ILE A 725 2.09 -21.66 -15.16
N ALA A 726 1.71 -20.41 -15.26
CA ALA A 726 1.77 -19.61 -16.48
C ALA A 726 2.53 -18.29 -16.25
N ASN A 727 2.94 -17.65 -17.33
CA ASN A 727 3.57 -16.33 -17.32
C ASN A 727 4.81 -16.25 -16.41
N VAL A 728 5.67 -17.28 -16.42
CA VAL A 728 6.91 -17.26 -15.64
C VAL A 728 7.86 -16.21 -16.21
N LYS A 729 8.25 -15.26 -15.39
CA LYS A 729 9.16 -14.15 -15.74
C LYS A 729 10.05 -13.82 -14.56
N SER A 730 11.27 -13.38 -14.86
CA SER A 730 12.16 -12.77 -13.88
C SER A 730 12.34 -11.29 -14.14
N ASP A 731 12.76 -10.55 -13.13
CA ASP A 731 13.11 -9.13 -13.25
C ASP A 731 14.24 -8.93 -14.29
N LEU A 732 15.11 -9.93 -14.46
CA LEU A 732 16.18 -9.94 -15.48
C LEU A 732 15.67 -10.05 -16.91
N SER A 733 14.44 -10.51 -17.13
CA SER A 733 13.87 -10.66 -18.48
C SER A 733 13.40 -9.33 -19.08
N GLN A 734 13.28 -8.28 -18.24
CA GLN A 734 12.91 -6.93 -18.67
C GLN A 734 14.18 -6.09 -18.86
N THR A 735 14.52 -5.81 -20.11
CA THR A 735 15.73 -5.04 -20.46
C THR A 735 15.39 -3.84 -21.32
N TYR A 736 16.11 -2.72 -21.12
CA TYR A 736 16.16 -1.61 -22.06
C TYR A 736 17.21 -1.85 -23.12
N ASP A 737 16.90 -1.54 -24.35
CA ASP A 737 17.91 -1.37 -25.38
C ASP A 737 18.71 -0.09 -25.10
N GLN A 738 20.01 -0.21 -24.98
CA GLN A 738 20.93 0.87 -24.64
C GLN A 738 21.97 1.03 -25.74
N TYR A 739 22.28 2.27 -26.09
CA TYR A 739 23.46 2.58 -26.87
C TYR A 739 24.57 3.03 -25.92
N GLU A 740 25.66 2.28 -25.86
CA GLU A 740 26.87 2.62 -25.15
C GLU A 740 27.84 3.32 -26.13
N ILE A 741 28.26 4.54 -25.78
CA ILE A 741 29.25 5.31 -26.55
C ILE A 741 30.62 5.07 -25.90
N LYS A 742 31.44 4.20 -26.48
CA LYS A 742 32.80 3.95 -26.03
C LYS A 742 33.74 4.98 -26.64
N VAL A 743 34.23 5.88 -25.79
CA VAL A 743 35.16 6.94 -26.19
C VAL A 743 36.58 6.37 -26.31
N ASP A 744 37.22 6.58 -27.48
CA ASP A 744 38.65 6.37 -27.63
C ASP A 744 39.38 7.56 -26.99
N GLN A 745 39.90 7.34 -25.79
CA GLN A 745 40.51 8.40 -24.95
C GLN A 745 41.68 9.10 -25.65
N ASN A 746 42.46 8.38 -26.50
CA ASN A 746 43.59 8.97 -27.20
C ASN A 746 43.08 9.88 -28.32
N LYS A 747 42.17 9.40 -29.15
CA LYS A 747 41.61 10.22 -30.25
C LYS A 747 40.83 11.41 -29.71
N ALA A 748 40.13 11.24 -28.58
CA ALA A 748 39.39 12.33 -27.97
C ALA A 748 40.36 13.40 -27.41
N ALA A 749 41.42 13.00 -26.74
CA ALA A 749 42.48 13.89 -26.21
C ALA A 749 43.18 14.65 -27.35
N ASP A 750 43.56 13.98 -28.46
CA ASP A 750 44.18 14.61 -29.65
C ASP A 750 43.31 15.72 -30.24
N ASN A 751 41.98 15.64 -30.04
CA ASN A 751 41.03 16.65 -30.47
C ASN A 751 40.59 17.62 -29.37
N GLY A 752 41.20 17.52 -28.19
CA GLY A 752 40.90 18.36 -27.03
C GLY A 752 39.52 18.09 -26.45
N ILE A 753 38.91 16.91 -26.67
CA ILE A 753 37.58 16.55 -26.20
C ILE A 753 37.71 15.47 -25.10
N SER A 754 37.22 15.73 -23.93
CA SER A 754 37.07 14.71 -22.87
C SER A 754 35.72 13.98 -22.96
N ALA A 755 35.58 12.81 -22.32
CA ALA A 755 34.31 12.12 -22.21
C ALA A 755 33.23 13.00 -21.54
N GLY A 756 33.60 13.83 -20.56
CA GLY A 756 32.68 14.78 -19.93
C GLY A 756 32.18 15.86 -20.89
N GLN A 757 33.08 16.42 -21.71
CA GLN A 757 32.69 17.39 -22.75
C GLN A 757 31.82 16.74 -23.81
N LEU A 758 32.09 15.49 -24.21
CA LEU A 758 31.22 14.74 -25.09
C LEU A 758 29.82 14.59 -24.49
N ALA A 759 29.71 14.21 -23.21
CA ALA A 759 28.44 14.08 -22.53
C ALA A 759 27.69 15.43 -22.49
N MET A 760 28.38 16.55 -22.22
CA MET A 760 27.79 17.90 -22.26
C MET A 760 27.26 18.24 -23.64
N ASN A 761 28.04 18.00 -24.70
CA ASN A 761 27.58 18.25 -26.07
C ASN A 761 26.36 17.41 -26.49
N LEU A 762 26.26 16.18 -25.99
CA LEU A 762 25.10 15.31 -26.22
C LEU A 762 23.89 15.75 -25.40
N ASN A 763 24.10 16.23 -24.19
CA ASN A 763 23.07 16.75 -23.30
C ASN A 763 22.37 18.01 -23.87
N GLU A 764 23.08 18.82 -24.64
CA GLU A 764 22.50 19.94 -25.43
C GLU A 764 21.36 19.49 -26.33
N ASN A 765 21.37 18.24 -26.77
CA ASN A 765 20.40 17.69 -27.73
C ASN A 765 19.21 17.00 -27.06
N LEU A 766 19.08 17.04 -25.73
CA LEU A 766 17.90 16.53 -25.03
C LEU A 766 16.64 17.32 -25.43
N PRO A 767 15.51 16.64 -25.68
CA PRO A 767 14.29 17.29 -26.14
C PRO A 767 13.72 18.31 -25.16
N GLU A 768 13.94 18.08 -23.87
CA GLU A 768 13.44 18.91 -22.77
C GLU A 768 14.36 18.80 -21.55
N LYS A 769 14.59 19.92 -20.85
CA LYS A 769 15.45 20.01 -19.67
C LYS A 769 14.91 21.07 -18.70
N THR A 770 14.70 20.73 -17.45
CA THR A 770 14.36 21.69 -16.38
C THR A 770 15.64 22.39 -15.94
N ILE A 771 15.67 23.73 -15.96
CA ILE A 771 16.86 24.52 -15.63
C ILE A 771 16.74 25.27 -14.31
N THR A 772 15.54 25.69 -13.91
CA THR A 772 15.26 26.40 -12.66
C THR A 772 13.76 26.42 -12.38
N SER A 773 13.35 27.10 -11.31
CA SER A 773 11.94 27.41 -11.03
C SER A 773 11.71 28.89 -10.79
N VAL A 774 10.49 29.35 -10.94
CA VAL A 774 10.03 30.70 -10.61
C VAL A 774 8.99 30.59 -9.51
N ASN A 775 9.15 31.35 -8.44
CA ASN A 775 8.18 31.38 -7.35
C ASN A 775 7.14 32.48 -7.61
N GLU A 776 5.96 32.12 -8.11
CA GLU A 776 4.87 33.07 -8.36
C GLU A 776 3.78 32.90 -7.31
N LYS A 777 3.67 33.87 -6.39
CA LYS A 777 2.70 33.87 -5.27
C LYS A 777 2.78 32.61 -4.39
N GLY A 778 3.99 32.18 -4.04
CA GLY A 778 4.22 31.01 -3.19
C GLY A 778 4.12 29.65 -3.91
N LYS A 779 3.93 29.66 -5.24
CA LYS A 779 3.94 28.42 -6.06
C LYS A 779 5.18 28.39 -6.93
N LYS A 780 5.98 27.33 -6.80
CA LYS A 780 7.10 27.06 -7.69
C LYS A 780 6.56 26.61 -9.05
N ILE A 781 7.03 27.26 -10.12
CA ILE A 781 6.70 26.97 -11.52
C ILE A 781 8.00 26.60 -12.22
N ASP A 782 8.11 25.41 -12.75
CA ASP A 782 9.30 24.93 -13.42
C ASP A 782 9.56 25.72 -14.71
N VAL A 783 10.84 26.01 -14.93
CA VAL A 783 11.33 26.63 -16.14
C VAL A 783 12.09 25.59 -16.95
N LYS A 784 11.49 25.20 -18.07
CA LYS A 784 12.03 24.17 -18.95
C LYS A 784 12.53 24.75 -20.27
N VAL A 785 13.64 24.24 -20.74
CA VAL A 785 14.14 24.48 -22.11
C VAL A 785 13.63 23.37 -23.01
N LYS A 786 12.95 23.74 -24.11
CA LYS A 786 12.52 22.78 -25.14
C LYS A 786 13.22 23.10 -26.46
N GLN A 787 13.74 22.08 -27.10
CA GLN A 787 14.35 22.24 -28.41
C GLN A 787 13.31 22.50 -29.51
N ASN A 788 13.72 23.25 -30.56
CA ASN A 788 12.84 23.60 -31.66
C ASN A 788 12.55 22.43 -32.63
N LYS A 789 13.38 21.38 -32.63
CA LYS A 789 13.21 20.20 -33.48
C LYS A 789 13.32 18.94 -32.62
N GLN A 790 12.30 18.09 -32.65
CA GLN A 790 12.45 16.72 -32.20
C GLN A 790 13.36 16.00 -33.22
N ILE A 791 14.54 15.58 -32.79
CA ILE A 791 15.43 14.78 -33.59
C ILE A 791 14.91 13.33 -33.50
N ASP A 792 14.52 12.78 -34.63
CA ASP A 792 14.25 11.36 -34.74
C ASP A 792 15.60 10.61 -34.75
N TRP A 793 16.00 10.16 -33.54
CA TRP A 793 17.29 9.52 -33.34
C TRP A 793 17.36 8.14 -33.99
N SER A 794 18.45 7.92 -34.75
CA SER A 794 18.85 6.61 -35.22
C SER A 794 20.34 6.43 -34.96
N SER A 795 20.83 5.19 -34.94
CA SER A 795 22.26 4.89 -34.76
C SER A 795 23.13 5.63 -35.78
N ASN A 796 22.66 5.76 -37.03
CA ASN A 796 23.35 6.50 -38.08
C ASN A 796 23.40 8.01 -37.83
N LYS A 797 22.33 8.58 -37.27
CA LYS A 797 22.31 10.00 -36.89
C LYS A 797 23.19 10.28 -35.70
N LEU A 798 23.15 9.38 -34.68
CA LEU A 798 24.00 9.47 -33.50
C LEU A 798 25.49 9.45 -33.87
N ASN A 799 25.91 8.52 -34.73
CA ASN A 799 27.28 8.43 -35.23
C ASN A 799 27.75 9.68 -36.01
N ARG A 800 26.85 10.45 -36.62
CA ARG A 800 27.13 11.64 -37.41
C ARG A 800 26.98 12.93 -36.63
N ILE A 801 26.79 12.89 -35.33
CA ILE A 801 26.75 14.10 -34.48
C ILE A 801 28.06 14.85 -34.66
N GLU A 802 27.95 16.15 -34.95
CA GLU A 802 29.06 17.08 -35.05
C GLU A 802 29.34 17.70 -33.70
N LEU A 803 30.57 17.51 -33.23
CA LEU A 803 31.08 18.03 -31.95
C LEU A 803 32.00 19.20 -32.23
N LYS A 804 31.87 20.31 -31.49
CA LYS A 804 32.74 21.46 -31.55
C LYS A 804 34.06 21.20 -30.82
N LYS A 805 35.19 21.38 -31.46
CA LYS A 805 36.50 21.29 -30.80
C LYS A 805 36.80 22.58 -30.02
N PRO A 806 37.43 22.53 -28.85
CA PRO A 806 37.90 23.72 -28.14
C PRO A 806 38.86 24.57 -28.94
N THR A 807 39.65 23.97 -29.82
CA THR A 807 40.59 24.62 -30.72
C THR A 807 39.97 25.24 -32.00
N GLY A 808 38.66 25.14 -32.13
CA GLY A 808 37.92 25.51 -33.33
C GLY A 808 37.82 24.37 -34.36
N GLY A 809 36.73 24.37 -35.13
CA GLY A 809 36.40 23.31 -36.09
C GLY A 809 35.41 22.28 -35.53
N ILE A 810 35.03 21.31 -36.34
CA ILE A 810 34.02 20.29 -36.08
C ILE A 810 34.64 18.91 -36.29
N ILE A 811 34.26 17.93 -35.46
CA ILE A 811 34.60 16.51 -35.58
C ILE A 811 33.32 15.67 -35.39
N LYS A 812 33.23 14.55 -36.09
CA LYS A 812 32.09 13.63 -35.92
C LYS A 812 32.32 12.69 -34.76
N LEU A 813 31.22 12.33 -34.05
CA LEU A 813 31.27 11.37 -32.93
C LEU A 813 31.99 10.08 -33.37
N SER A 814 31.69 9.56 -34.55
CA SER A 814 32.30 8.31 -35.06
C SER A 814 33.83 8.35 -35.24
N GLU A 815 34.45 9.53 -35.22
CA GLU A 815 35.90 9.67 -35.31
C GLU A 815 36.62 9.47 -33.96
N ILE A 816 35.91 9.75 -32.86
CA ILE A 816 36.46 9.69 -31.48
C ILE A 816 35.81 8.65 -30.56
N ALA A 817 34.72 8.03 -31.03
CA ALA A 817 33.99 7.05 -30.25
C ALA A 817 33.34 5.97 -31.14
N SER A 818 33.08 4.82 -30.55
CA SER A 818 32.31 3.72 -31.15
C SER A 818 30.98 3.52 -30.45
N LEU A 819 29.91 3.26 -31.19
CA LEU A 819 28.57 3.04 -30.73
C LEU A 819 28.29 1.52 -30.64
N HIS A 820 28.02 1.02 -29.47
CA HIS A 820 27.64 -0.37 -29.20
C HIS A 820 26.18 -0.45 -28.73
N GLN A 821 25.39 -1.29 -29.36
CA GLN A 821 24.06 -1.61 -28.89
C GLN A 821 24.17 -2.70 -27.83
N THR A 822 23.72 -2.41 -26.63
CA THR A 822 23.70 -3.30 -25.47
C THR A 822 22.28 -3.35 -24.87
N SER A 823 22.06 -4.20 -23.92
CA SER A 823 20.83 -4.22 -23.12
C SER A 823 21.18 -4.15 -21.65
N THR A 824 20.48 -3.29 -20.93
CA THR A 824 20.60 -3.16 -19.47
C THR A 824 19.29 -3.59 -18.80
N PRO A 825 19.33 -4.27 -17.62
CA PRO A 825 18.12 -4.57 -16.88
C PRO A 825 17.31 -3.30 -16.58
N SER A 826 15.99 -3.41 -16.63
CA SER A 826 15.09 -2.30 -16.29
C SER A 826 15.12 -1.95 -14.80
N GLN A 827 15.52 -2.91 -13.99
CA GLN A 827 15.61 -2.82 -12.55
C GLN A 827 16.81 -3.61 -12.05
N LEU A 828 17.53 -3.05 -11.07
CA LEU A 828 18.54 -3.74 -10.29
C LEU A 828 18.06 -3.82 -8.84
N THR A 829 18.01 -5.02 -8.31
CA THR A 829 17.60 -5.27 -6.93
C THR A 829 18.78 -5.81 -6.15
N GLN A 830 19.00 -5.26 -4.95
CA GLN A 830 19.89 -5.86 -3.94
C GLN A 830 19.08 -6.09 -2.66
N GLU A 831 19.46 -7.10 -1.92
CA GLU A 831 18.90 -7.40 -0.61
C GLU A 831 20.04 -7.81 0.32
N ASP A 832 20.22 -7.04 1.39
CA ASP A 832 21.32 -7.19 2.35
C ASP A 832 22.71 -7.18 1.69
N GLY A 833 22.90 -6.33 0.67
CA GLY A 833 24.14 -6.19 -0.07
C GLY A 833 24.37 -7.23 -1.19
N ASP A 834 23.61 -8.34 -1.23
CA ASP A 834 23.65 -9.30 -2.32
C ASP A 834 22.72 -8.88 -3.48
N TYR A 835 23.13 -9.05 -4.73
CA TYR A 835 22.22 -8.89 -5.86
C TYR A 835 21.13 -9.94 -5.80
N ALA A 836 19.91 -9.51 -5.99
CA ALA A 836 18.72 -10.35 -5.91
C ALA A 836 17.88 -10.23 -7.18
N THR A 837 17.21 -11.31 -7.55
CA THR A 837 16.20 -11.30 -8.61
C THR A 837 15.04 -12.20 -8.22
N THR A 838 13.84 -11.75 -8.51
CA THR A 838 12.63 -12.53 -8.25
C THR A 838 12.10 -13.10 -9.55
N ILE A 839 11.80 -14.41 -9.53
CA ILE A 839 11.14 -15.13 -10.61
C ILE A 839 9.70 -15.34 -10.14
N SER A 840 8.73 -14.85 -10.86
CA SER A 840 7.31 -15.00 -10.54
C SER A 840 6.59 -15.82 -11.60
N GLY A 841 5.71 -16.73 -11.19
CA GLY A 841 4.83 -17.50 -12.06
C GLY A 841 3.40 -17.48 -11.56
N LYS A 842 2.42 -17.18 -12.42
CA LYS A 842 1.00 -17.15 -12.07
C LYS A 842 0.49 -18.60 -11.95
N VAL A 843 -0.10 -18.96 -10.80
CA VAL A 843 -0.81 -20.22 -10.65
C VAL A 843 -2.20 -20.09 -11.26
N THR A 844 -2.50 -20.89 -12.25
CA THR A 844 -3.81 -20.93 -12.94
C THR A 844 -4.77 -21.95 -12.34
N ASP A 845 -4.25 -22.80 -11.44
CA ASP A 845 -5.00 -23.79 -10.68
C ASP A 845 -5.54 -23.20 -9.37
N LYS A 846 -6.59 -23.82 -8.82
CA LYS A 846 -7.14 -23.47 -7.50
C LYS A 846 -6.22 -23.91 -6.35
N ASP A 847 -5.31 -24.85 -6.60
CA ASP A 847 -4.35 -25.38 -5.61
C ASP A 847 -3.01 -24.62 -5.66
N VAL A 848 -3.00 -23.39 -5.20
CA VAL A 848 -1.79 -22.56 -5.11
C VAL A 848 -0.74 -23.22 -4.21
N GLY A 849 -1.16 -23.82 -3.10
CA GLY A 849 -0.26 -24.47 -2.14
C GLY A 849 0.48 -25.68 -2.71
N GLY A 850 -0.25 -26.58 -3.39
CA GLY A 850 0.34 -27.75 -4.04
C GLY A 850 1.29 -27.36 -5.19
N LYS A 851 0.93 -26.34 -5.98
CA LYS A 851 1.82 -25.86 -7.05
C LYS A 851 3.09 -25.21 -6.50
N SER A 852 3.00 -24.43 -5.43
CA SER A 852 4.18 -23.89 -4.76
C SER A 852 5.11 -24.98 -4.21
N GLN A 853 4.54 -26.05 -3.68
CA GLN A 853 5.33 -27.17 -3.19
C GLN A 853 6.03 -27.93 -4.33
N GLN A 854 5.38 -28.06 -5.50
CA GLN A 854 6.01 -28.61 -6.70
C GLN A 854 7.17 -27.72 -7.18
N VAL A 855 7.00 -26.38 -7.20
CA VAL A 855 8.08 -25.45 -7.53
C VAL A 855 9.24 -25.60 -6.55
N MET A 856 8.96 -25.63 -5.25
CA MET A 856 9.99 -25.80 -4.21
C MET A 856 10.79 -27.10 -4.41
N SER A 857 10.10 -28.21 -4.70
CA SER A 857 10.73 -29.48 -4.93
C SER A 857 11.67 -29.46 -6.14
N LYS A 858 11.22 -28.87 -7.26
CA LYS A 858 12.04 -28.75 -8.47
C LYS A 858 13.21 -27.79 -8.31
N VAL A 859 12.99 -26.65 -7.66
CA VAL A 859 14.03 -25.64 -7.40
C VAL A 859 15.13 -26.20 -6.49
N ASN A 860 14.78 -27.02 -5.50
CA ASN A 860 15.76 -27.68 -4.62
C ASN A 860 16.62 -28.74 -5.32
N GLN A 861 16.17 -29.26 -6.46
CA GLN A 861 16.93 -30.25 -7.27
C GLN A 861 17.89 -29.57 -8.25
N ILE A 862 17.79 -28.23 -8.44
CA ILE A 862 18.68 -27.49 -9.35
C ILE A 862 20.08 -27.41 -8.71
N ASP A 863 21.08 -27.86 -9.42
CA ASP A 863 22.47 -27.67 -9.05
C ASP A 863 22.83 -26.17 -9.15
N LYS A 864 23.33 -25.62 -8.04
CA LYS A 864 23.65 -24.18 -7.92
C LYS A 864 25.00 -23.98 -7.21
N PRO A 865 25.77 -22.96 -7.58
CA PRO A 865 26.99 -22.60 -6.87
C PRO A 865 26.71 -22.31 -5.38
N ASN A 866 27.67 -22.62 -4.50
CA ASN A 866 27.51 -22.48 -3.05
C ASN A 866 27.28 -21.02 -2.60
N ASN A 867 27.69 -20.05 -3.39
CA ASN A 867 27.51 -18.61 -3.13
C ASN A 867 26.17 -18.07 -3.65
N ILE A 868 25.29 -18.92 -4.20
CA ILE A 868 23.94 -18.53 -4.64
C ILE A 868 22.91 -19.09 -3.66
N LYS A 869 22.13 -18.17 -3.08
CA LYS A 869 21.01 -18.51 -2.19
C LYS A 869 19.71 -18.46 -3.01
N VAL A 870 18.87 -19.46 -2.84
CA VAL A 870 17.55 -19.51 -3.48
C VAL A 870 16.50 -19.71 -2.40
N ASN A 871 15.51 -18.84 -2.39
CA ASN A 871 14.39 -18.87 -1.47
C ASN A 871 13.08 -18.93 -2.26
N VAL A 872 12.19 -19.85 -1.89
CA VAL A 872 10.84 -19.95 -2.46
C VAL A 872 9.90 -19.30 -1.46
N GLY A 873 9.36 -18.14 -1.82
CA GLY A 873 8.49 -17.29 -1.00
C GLY A 873 7.10 -17.13 -1.61
N GLY A 874 6.42 -16.08 -1.16
CA GLY A 874 5.05 -15.74 -1.53
C GLY A 874 4.03 -16.18 -0.47
N ALA A 875 2.75 -16.07 -0.78
CA ALA A 875 1.63 -16.39 0.14
C ALA A 875 1.76 -17.77 0.84
N THR A 876 2.48 -18.71 0.22
CA THR A 876 2.66 -20.07 0.72
C THR A 876 3.59 -20.15 1.93
N ASP A 877 4.59 -19.29 2.01
CA ASP A 877 5.53 -19.28 3.16
C ASP A 877 4.84 -18.77 4.43
N ASP A 878 3.99 -17.77 4.29
CA ASP A 878 3.20 -17.23 5.40
C ASP A 878 2.15 -18.23 5.90
N ILE A 879 1.47 -18.92 4.98
CA ILE A 879 0.55 -20.01 5.31
C ILE A 879 1.28 -21.13 6.04
N LYS A 880 2.45 -21.55 5.55
CA LYS A 880 3.25 -22.63 6.16
C LYS A 880 3.73 -22.25 7.56
N LYS A 881 4.19 -21.02 7.76
CA LYS A 881 4.57 -20.50 9.09
C LYS A 881 3.37 -20.51 10.03
N ALA A 882 2.19 -20.03 9.59
CA ALA A 882 0.96 -20.05 10.37
C ALA A 882 0.51 -21.47 10.76
N ILE A 883 0.54 -22.43 9.81
CA ILE A 883 0.21 -23.84 10.06
C ILE A 883 1.23 -24.46 11.01
N THR A 884 2.53 -24.22 10.84
CA THR A 884 3.58 -24.78 11.69
C THR A 884 3.45 -24.28 13.12
N VAL A 885 3.17 -23.00 13.34
CA VAL A 885 2.94 -22.42 14.68
C VAL A 885 1.69 -23.04 15.31
N SER A 886 0.59 -23.18 14.56
CA SER A 886 -0.64 -23.82 15.06
C SER A 886 -0.41 -25.28 15.43
N TYR A 887 0.34 -26.05 14.62
CA TYR A 887 0.65 -27.45 14.91
C TYR A 887 1.55 -27.61 16.13
N THR A 888 2.55 -26.74 16.29
CA THR A 888 3.51 -26.79 17.40
C THR A 888 2.82 -26.46 18.72
N HIS A 889 1.90 -25.50 18.74
CA HIS A 889 1.19 -25.10 19.96
C HIS A 889 0.02 -26.04 20.33
N LEU A 890 -0.61 -26.70 19.35
CA LEU A 890 -1.64 -27.73 19.60
C LEU A 890 -1.05 -29.04 20.14
N THR A 891 0.21 -29.36 19.83
CA THR A 891 0.85 -30.62 20.25
C THR A 891 1.66 -30.50 21.54
N LEU A 892 2.05 -29.28 21.97
CA LEU A 892 2.83 -29.09 23.20
C LEU A 892 2.11 -29.38 24.53
N PRO A 893 0.78 -29.15 24.70
CA PRO A 893 0.10 -29.48 25.97
C PRO A 893 -0.07 -30.97 26.26
N THR A 894 -0.06 -31.81 25.24
CA THR A 894 -0.33 -33.26 25.43
C THR A 894 0.84 -34.04 25.99
N LYS A 895 2.08 -33.53 25.97
CA LYS A 895 3.26 -34.18 26.54
C LYS A 895 3.54 -33.89 28.02
N ARG A 896 2.76 -32.99 28.67
CA ARG A 896 2.95 -32.62 30.08
C ARG A 896 1.81 -33.04 31.03
N ILE A 897 0.81 -33.76 30.52
CA ILE A 897 -0.36 -34.24 31.31
C ILE A 897 -0.42 -35.78 31.27
N VAL A 898 0.71 -36.45 31.18
CA VAL A 898 0.81 -37.90 31.49
C VAL A 898 1.87 -38.06 32.59
#